data_368b1d605eb389707d2bd7fe1daee290
#
_entry.id   368b1d605eb389707d2bd7fe1daee290
#
_cell.length_a   1.000
_cell.length_b   1.000
_cell.length_c   1.000
_cell.angle_alpha   90.00
_cell.angle_beta   90.00
_cell.angle_gamma   90.00
#
_symmetry.space_group_name_H-M   'P 1'
#
loop_
_entity.id
_entity.type
_entity.pdbx_description
1 polymer ?
#
loop_
_entity_poly.entity_id
_entity_poly.type
_entity_poly.pdbx_seq_one_letter_code
_entity_poly.pdbx_strand_id
1 'polypeptide(L)'
;MRLLSSNSMTRSVLRGMTLGAIALGVSATATAQDPEEWFTLGGDFAHTRYSPADEITAENFADLEVAWEWDGASFKAVSGRSTPSLIDGKLFTVAGNKRHVVAIDPKTGETLWSYREPDTPRGEYSMRADYGKGVGFARIDGRGVVYIASPGFFLTALDADTGVPIEGFGQPVPIDGFPRTGVVDMLADLGHPYDPYEGLPLETGYITSSSPPIVVNDTVVVGNSAEQGYHQSRVENVPGDILGYDARTGAFKWKFNVIPKPGEYGHETWENDAWEWTGDVSSWAPLSADPENNLVYIPTNSATIDYYGGFRPGDNLYGAALIALDTRTGERKWHFQMVKHEIWNFDNPTAPVLLDLDMPGRGKVPAIAQITKQAWVYAFDRITGEPLWPIVDKPVPASIVPGEVLSPTQPHVTKPAPYDMQGITIDDLADFTPEIRQQAIDALANYQMGPLFNPPIHAGNDTGKFAAMNCPGGAGGANITAPAVADPETGKLFVSSHKACFALRLIPGEEADLLYPNTTGVTLSEWANAGPGATSRPPRHPAGIPLWKPPYSRITAIDMNTGDHSWMIPTGETPNRIKNNPALEGVDVGNTGTGALVPMVVTKNMLVYSDAASDGTPMLYAINKETGEIMEQIEAPARSSYGMSSWVHDGHQYIILQTGSTLTAMALPGAQAQSSGGH
;
A
#
# COMPACT_ATOMS: atom_id res chain seq x y z
N MET A 1 -36.76 -63.65 -42.16
CA MET A 1 -36.53 -64.48 -43.35
C MET A 1 -35.08 -64.20 -43.79
N ARG A 2 -34.23 -65.19 -43.53
CA ARG A 2 -33.11 -65.64 -44.37
C ARG A 2 -32.17 -64.57 -44.95
N LEU A 3 -30.88 -64.65 -44.93
CA LEU A 3 -29.80 -65.59 -44.58
C LEU A 3 -28.52 -65.06 -45.23
N LEU A 4 -27.41 -65.16 -44.50
CA LEU A 4 -26.06 -65.62 -44.90
C LEU A 4 -25.35 -64.93 -46.09
N SER A 5 -24.12 -64.65 -46.18
CA SER A 5 -22.84 -65.21 -45.69
C SER A 5 -21.74 -64.37 -46.39
N SER A 6 -20.50 -64.33 -46.15
CA SER A 6 -19.43 -65.07 -45.55
C SER A 6 -18.08 -64.33 -45.76
N ASN A 7 -17.24 -64.48 -44.77
CA ASN A 7 -15.77 -64.46 -44.75
C ASN A 7 -14.94 -63.94 -45.93
N SER A 8 -13.94 -63.11 -45.62
CA SER A 8 -12.55 -63.47 -45.83
C SER A 8 -11.57 -62.67 -44.95
N MET A 9 -10.69 -63.42 -44.27
CA MET A 9 -9.53 -62.94 -43.52
C MET A 9 -8.48 -62.34 -44.42
N THR A 10 -7.93 -61.19 -44.05
CA THR A 10 -6.55 -60.87 -44.47
C THR A 10 -5.84 -60.22 -43.27
N ARG A 11 -4.84 -60.87 -42.74
CA ARG A 11 -3.90 -60.41 -41.70
C ARG A 11 -3.06 -59.29 -42.28
N SER A 12 -3.05 -58.13 -41.67
CA SER A 12 -2.02 -57.14 -41.85
C SER A 12 -1.38 -56.82 -40.49
N VAL A 13 -0.09 -57.02 -40.44
CA VAL A 13 0.82 -56.79 -39.33
C VAL A 13 0.96 -55.26 -39.18
N LEU A 14 0.43 -54.67 -38.11
CA LEU A 14 0.77 -53.29 -37.74
C LEU A 14 1.94 -53.29 -36.76
N ARG A 15 3.08 -52.77 -37.22
CA ARG A 15 4.21 -52.38 -36.37
C ARG A 15 3.77 -51.16 -35.53
N GLY A 16 3.78 -51.34 -34.22
CA GLY A 16 3.60 -50.22 -33.28
C GLY A 16 4.82 -49.29 -33.34
N MET A 17 4.63 -48.05 -33.76
CA MET A 17 5.51 -46.93 -33.44
C MET A 17 4.99 -46.27 -32.20
N THR A 18 5.65 -46.45 -31.07
CA THR A 18 5.49 -45.65 -29.84
C THR A 18 6.12 -44.30 -30.10
N LEU A 19 5.30 -43.26 -30.34
CA LEU A 19 5.74 -41.88 -30.23
C LEU A 19 5.87 -41.57 -28.74
N GLY A 20 7.09 -41.50 -28.23
CA GLY A 20 7.41 -40.90 -26.96
C GLY A 20 7.22 -39.37 -27.10
N ALA A 21 6.18 -38.83 -26.48
CA ALA A 21 6.06 -37.41 -26.26
C ALA A 21 7.12 -37.01 -25.22
N ILE A 22 8.22 -36.43 -25.67
CA ILE A 22 9.16 -35.71 -24.81
C ILE A 22 8.44 -34.38 -24.47
N ALA A 23 7.84 -34.30 -23.29
CA ALA A 23 7.46 -33.03 -22.70
C ALA A 23 8.78 -32.29 -22.37
N LEU A 24 9.20 -31.40 -23.25
CA LEU A 24 10.17 -30.36 -22.89
C LEU A 24 9.50 -29.47 -21.86
N GLY A 25 9.75 -29.74 -20.58
CA GLY A 25 9.51 -28.80 -19.53
C GLY A 25 10.39 -27.58 -19.77
N VAL A 26 9.83 -26.52 -20.30
CA VAL A 26 10.45 -25.21 -20.26
C VAL A 26 10.34 -24.79 -18.78
N SER A 27 11.42 -25.02 -18.03
CA SER A 27 11.59 -24.33 -16.75
C SER A 27 11.72 -22.85 -17.10
N ALA A 28 10.68 -22.08 -16.90
CA ALA A 28 10.79 -20.63 -16.85
C ALA A 28 11.73 -20.33 -15.68
N THR A 29 12.97 -20.01 -15.96
CA THR A 29 13.84 -19.36 -15.00
C THR A 29 13.26 -17.98 -14.82
N ALA A 30 12.80 -17.67 -13.59
CA ALA A 30 12.53 -16.29 -13.21
C ALA A 30 13.73 -15.45 -13.67
N THR A 31 13.51 -14.48 -14.53
CA THR A 31 14.57 -13.56 -14.95
C THR A 31 15.04 -12.85 -13.69
N ALA A 32 16.33 -12.99 -13.37
CA ALA A 32 16.92 -12.27 -12.24
C ALA A 32 16.65 -10.78 -12.42
N GLN A 33 16.23 -10.10 -11.35
CA GLN A 33 16.00 -8.65 -11.38
C GLN A 33 17.29 -7.95 -11.82
N ASP A 34 17.15 -6.99 -12.74
CA ASP A 34 18.28 -6.19 -13.20
C ASP A 34 18.64 -5.15 -12.12
N PRO A 35 19.87 -5.16 -11.58
CA PRO A 35 20.28 -4.17 -10.60
C PRO A 35 20.32 -2.73 -11.15
N GLU A 36 20.37 -2.55 -12.46
CA GLU A 36 20.35 -1.23 -13.12
C GLU A 36 18.92 -0.71 -13.34
N GLU A 37 17.89 -1.46 -12.91
CA GLU A 37 16.49 -1.05 -12.99
C GLU A 37 15.79 -1.12 -11.63
N TRP A 38 14.97 -0.09 -11.35
CA TRP A 38 13.96 -0.05 -10.30
C TRP A 38 12.64 0.33 -10.95
N PHE A 39 11.99 -0.68 -11.56
CA PHE A 39 10.96 -0.50 -12.58
C PHE A 39 9.64 0.11 -12.06
N THR A 40 9.22 -0.26 -10.85
CA THR A 40 8.05 0.31 -10.18
C THR A 40 8.47 1.01 -8.88
N LEU A 41 7.55 1.65 -8.18
CA LEU A 41 7.88 2.19 -6.86
C LEU A 41 8.31 1.10 -5.85
N GLY A 42 7.99 -0.15 -6.12
CA GLY A 42 8.39 -1.33 -5.31
C GLY A 42 9.58 -2.11 -5.87
N GLY A 43 10.26 -1.58 -6.89
CA GLY A 43 11.40 -2.22 -7.57
C GLY A 43 10.97 -3.01 -8.79
N ASP A 44 10.02 -3.88 -8.64
CA ASP A 44 9.50 -4.79 -9.67
C ASP A 44 7.95 -4.86 -9.62
N PHE A 45 7.35 -5.67 -10.47
CA PHE A 45 5.91 -5.93 -10.43
C PHE A 45 5.46 -6.72 -9.20
N ALA A 46 6.38 -7.42 -8.55
CA ALA A 46 6.13 -8.19 -7.32
C ALA A 46 6.19 -7.33 -6.06
N HIS A 47 6.65 -6.07 -6.16
CA HIS A 47 6.81 -5.13 -5.05
C HIS A 47 7.68 -5.64 -3.90
N THR A 48 8.74 -6.38 -4.23
CA THR A 48 9.65 -6.98 -3.24
C THR A 48 10.52 -5.94 -2.54
N ARG A 49 10.77 -4.77 -3.15
CA ARG A 49 11.76 -3.77 -2.71
C ARG A 49 13.13 -4.40 -2.47
N TYR A 50 13.46 -5.36 -3.31
CA TYR A 50 14.73 -6.05 -3.37
C TYR A 50 15.60 -5.48 -4.48
N SER A 51 16.90 -5.37 -4.23
CA SER A 51 17.92 -5.10 -5.25
C SER A 51 18.97 -6.19 -5.20
N PRO A 52 19.31 -6.85 -6.32
CA PRO A 52 20.37 -7.83 -6.37
C PRO A 52 21.77 -7.18 -6.34
N ALA A 53 21.87 -5.87 -6.25
CA ALA A 53 23.12 -5.15 -6.12
C ALA A 53 23.90 -5.58 -4.86
N ASP A 54 25.23 -5.70 -4.95
CA ASP A 54 26.09 -6.25 -3.92
C ASP A 54 27.39 -5.48 -3.68
N GLU A 55 27.54 -4.28 -4.25
CA GLU A 55 28.70 -3.40 -4.03
C GLU A 55 28.77 -2.92 -2.55
N ILE A 56 27.59 -2.56 -1.96
CA ILE A 56 27.51 -2.13 -0.57
C ILE A 56 27.40 -3.38 0.31
N THR A 57 28.37 -3.51 1.24
CA THR A 57 28.49 -4.61 2.19
C THR A 57 28.56 -4.08 3.62
N ALA A 58 28.51 -4.94 4.64
CA ALA A 58 28.68 -4.52 6.03
C ALA A 58 30.07 -3.87 6.28
N GLU A 59 31.10 -4.35 5.59
CA GLU A 59 32.48 -3.87 5.76
C GLU A 59 32.70 -2.46 5.20
N ASN A 60 31.94 -2.04 4.18
CA ASN A 60 32.07 -0.71 3.58
C ASN A 60 30.87 0.21 3.83
N PHE A 61 29.88 -0.24 4.59
CA PHE A 61 28.68 0.55 4.89
C PHE A 61 29.00 1.88 5.59
N ALA A 62 30.03 1.88 6.43
CA ALA A 62 30.53 3.06 7.14
C ALA A 62 31.13 4.12 6.22
N ASP A 63 31.52 3.75 4.99
CA ASP A 63 32.11 4.64 4.00
C ASP A 63 31.06 5.35 3.12
N LEU A 64 29.75 5.05 3.31
CA LEU A 64 28.68 5.69 2.56
C LEU A 64 28.66 7.19 2.78
N GLU A 65 28.59 7.95 1.68
CA GLU A 65 28.47 9.41 1.68
C GLU A 65 27.33 9.89 0.79
N VAL A 66 26.93 11.15 0.94
CA VAL A 66 25.94 11.76 0.05
C VAL A 66 26.56 11.97 -1.32
N ALA A 67 26.06 11.24 -2.32
CA ALA A 67 26.48 11.40 -3.70
C ALA A 67 25.87 12.65 -4.33
N TRP A 68 24.57 12.85 -4.09
CA TRP A 68 23.84 14.05 -4.52
C TRP A 68 22.53 14.21 -3.73
N GLU A 69 21.97 15.41 -3.78
CA GLU A 69 20.64 15.73 -3.28
C GLU A 69 19.82 16.43 -4.36
N TRP A 70 18.55 16.03 -4.48
CA TRP A 70 17.56 16.71 -5.31
C TRP A 70 16.49 17.33 -4.43
N ASP A 71 16.26 18.66 -4.54
CA ASP A 71 15.25 19.37 -3.76
C ASP A 71 14.00 19.67 -4.59
N GLY A 72 12.90 19.03 -4.23
CA GLY A 72 11.58 19.22 -4.82
C GLY A 72 10.79 20.42 -4.29
N ALA A 73 11.36 21.25 -3.40
CA ALA A 73 10.65 22.39 -2.81
C ALA A 73 10.16 23.41 -3.84
N SER A 74 10.85 23.54 -4.99
CA SER A 74 10.42 24.37 -6.13
C SER A 74 9.06 23.97 -6.70
N PHE A 75 8.65 22.72 -6.51
CA PHE A 75 7.33 22.21 -6.90
C PHE A 75 6.26 22.38 -5.80
N LYS A 76 6.59 23.11 -4.73
CA LYS A 76 5.73 23.34 -3.55
C LYS A 76 5.32 22.02 -2.85
N ALA A 77 6.23 21.04 -2.81
CA ALA A 77 6.01 19.81 -2.08
C ALA A 77 6.01 20.05 -0.58
N VAL A 78 4.97 19.62 0.12
CA VAL A 78 4.87 19.65 1.58
C VAL A 78 5.49 18.37 2.17
N SER A 79 5.30 17.23 1.50
CA SER A 79 5.96 15.96 1.80
C SER A 79 5.96 15.08 0.56
N GLY A 80 7.11 14.55 0.17
CA GLY A 80 7.19 13.55 -0.89
C GLY A 80 6.60 12.22 -0.42
N ARG A 81 5.86 11.55 -1.29
CA ARG A 81 5.27 10.22 -1.03
C ARG A 81 5.56 9.23 -2.16
N SER A 82 6.53 9.58 -3.01
CA SER A 82 6.91 8.82 -4.18
C SER A 82 8.26 8.15 -3.96
N THR A 83 8.35 6.85 -4.16
CA THR A 83 9.65 6.18 -4.35
C THR A 83 10.04 6.34 -5.81
N PRO A 84 11.20 6.93 -6.13
CA PRO A 84 11.64 7.07 -7.51
C PRO A 84 11.83 5.72 -8.20
N SER A 85 11.48 5.67 -9.49
CA SER A 85 11.78 4.53 -10.37
C SER A 85 13.00 4.85 -11.21
N LEU A 86 13.97 3.91 -11.33
CA LEU A 86 15.10 4.00 -12.25
C LEU A 86 14.83 3.13 -13.47
N ILE A 87 14.70 3.75 -14.64
CA ILE A 87 14.36 3.07 -15.88
C ILE A 87 15.08 3.75 -17.04
N ASP A 88 15.68 2.96 -17.93
CA ASP A 88 16.44 3.47 -19.09
C ASP A 88 17.44 4.58 -18.72
N GLY A 89 18.14 4.42 -17.57
CA GLY A 89 19.14 5.36 -17.09
C GLY A 89 18.60 6.71 -16.64
N LYS A 90 17.31 6.82 -16.29
CA LYS A 90 16.69 8.03 -15.71
C LYS A 90 15.88 7.69 -14.47
N LEU A 91 15.92 8.59 -13.49
CA LEU A 91 15.02 8.52 -12.33
C LEU A 91 13.73 9.28 -12.61
N PHE A 92 12.60 8.65 -12.34
CA PHE A 92 11.29 9.26 -12.42
C PHE A 92 10.66 9.33 -11.04
N THR A 93 10.20 10.52 -10.66
CA THR A 93 9.49 10.75 -9.41
C THR A 93 8.28 11.66 -9.62
N VAL A 94 7.46 11.78 -8.58
CA VAL A 94 6.33 12.71 -8.55
C VAL A 94 6.54 13.72 -7.44
N ALA A 95 6.35 14.99 -7.73
CA ALA A 95 6.59 16.07 -6.79
C ALA A 95 5.44 17.08 -6.73
N GLY A 96 5.27 17.65 -5.53
CA GLY A 96 4.35 18.75 -5.28
C GLY A 96 2.87 18.37 -5.28
N ASN A 97 2.06 19.36 -4.89
CA ASN A 97 0.61 19.22 -4.79
C ASN A 97 -0.12 19.14 -6.14
N LYS A 98 0.60 19.31 -7.25
CA LYS A 98 0.06 19.16 -8.61
C LYS A 98 0.58 17.90 -9.31
N ARG A 99 1.26 17.02 -8.58
CA ARG A 99 1.84 15.76 -9.08
C ARG A 99 2.68 15.98 -10.34
N HIS A 100 3.66 16.90 -10.26
CA HIS A 100 4.62 17.03 -11.35
C HIS A 100 5.35 15.70 -11.52
N VAL A 101 5.35 15.16 -12.73
CA VAL A 101 6.30 14.12 -13.12
C VAL A 101 7.64 14.80 -13.34
N VAL A 102 8.69 14.27 -12.72
CA VAL A 102 10.04 14.81 -12.82
C VAL A 102 10.98 13.69 -13.23
N ALA A 103 11.75 13.91 -14.29
CA ALA A 103 12.88 13.07 -14.64
C ALA A 103 14.16 13.69 -14.10
N ILE A 104 15.00 12.88 -13.49
CA ILE A 104 16.22 13.26 -12.79
C ILE A 104 17.37 12.42 -13.33
N ASP A 105 18.53 13.03 -13.52
CA ASP A 105 19.78 12.32 -13.84
C ASP A 105 20.21 11.51 -12.59
N PRO A 106 20.35 10.18 -12.67
CA PRO A 106 20.65 9.35 -11.49
C PRO A 106 22.07 9.52 -10.96
N LYS A 107 22.98 10.11 -11.75
CA LYS A 107 24.39 10.36 -11.39
C LYS A 107 24.58 11.69 -10.69
N THR A 108 23.82 12.72 -11.10
CA THR A 108 24.05 14.11 -10.66
C THR A 108 22.92 14.66 -9.79
N GLY A 109 21.73 14.06 -9.81
CA GLY A 109 20.54 14.60 -9.18
C GLY A 109 19.93 15.80 -9.94
N GLU A 110 20.43 16.15 -11.15
CA GLU A 110 19.88 17.25 -11.92
C GLU A 110 18.53 16.92 -12.55
N THR A 111 17.59 17.89 -12.53
CA THR A 111 16.30 17.75 -13.22
C THR A 111 16.52 17.81 -14.73
N LEU A 112 16.13 16.73 -15.44
CA LEU A 112 16.20 16.66 -16.91
C LEU A 112 14.97 17.33 -17.54
N TRP A 113 13.77 17.01 -17.04
CA TRP A 113 12.52 17.62 -17.47
C TRP A 113 11.45 17.47 -16.39
N SER A 114 10.37 18.23 -16.51
CA SER A 114 9.17 18.06 -15.68
C SER A 114 7.90 18.29 -16.47
N TYR A 115 6.81 17.61 -16.08
CA TYR A 115 5.48 17.76 -16.65
C TYR A 115 4.42 17.83 -15.55
N ARG A 116 3.38 18.63 -15.74
CA ARG A 116 2.14 18.61 -14.97
C ARG A 116 0.94 18.86 -15.86
N GLU A 117 -0.23 18.42 -15.41
CA GLU A 117 -1.47 18.80 -16.08
C GLU A 117 -1.73 20.31 -15.99
N PRO A 118 -2.44 20.91 -16.95
CA PRO A 118 -2.97 22.27 -16.83
C PRO A 118 -3.94 22.40 -15.64
N ASP A 119 -4.05 23.62 -15.10
CA ASP A 119 -4.92 23.91 -13.97
C ASP A 119 -6.41 23.81 -14.35
N THR A 120 -7.18 23.08 -13.56
CA THR A 120 -8.64 22.95 -13.67
C THR A 120 -9.26 22.94 -12.27
N PRO A 121 -10.53 23.38 -12.11
CA PRO A 121 -11.24 23.26 -10.84
C PRO A 121 -11.25 21.83 -10.31
N ARG A 122 -11.49 20.83 -11.18
CA ARG A 122 -11.48 19.42 -10.77
C ARG A 122 -10.12 18.93 -10.24
N GLY A 123 -9.01 19.50 -10.71
CA GLY A 123 -7.68 19.25 -10.16
C GLY A 123 -7.45 19.98 -8.84
N GLU A 124 -8.02 21.19 -8.69
CA GLU A 124 -7.93 21.98 -7.44
C GLU A 124 -8.76 21.39 -6.31
N TYR A 125 -9.90 20.79 -6.61
CA TYR A 125 -10.72 20.07 -5.63
C TYR A 125 -10.10 18.75 -5.15
N SER A 126 -8.98 18.32 -5.76
CA SER A 126 -8.33 17.06 -5.41
C SER A 126 -7.84 17.06 -3.96
N MET A 127 -8.56 16.38 -3.09
CA MET A 127 -8.20 16.22 -1.68
C MET A 127 -6.90 15.42 -1.48
N ARG A 128 -6.42 14.76 -2.52
CA ARG A 128 -5.21 13.91 -2.50
C ARG A 128 -4.18 14.33 -3.56
N ALA A 129 -4.19 15.59 -3.95
CA ALA A 129 -3.29 16.11 -4.97
C ALA A 129 -1.81 15.88 -4.61
N ASP A 130 -1.43 16.05 -3.35
CA ASP A 130 -0.08 15.85 -2.81
C ASP A 130 0.26 14.38 -2.47
N TYR A 131 -0.63 13.43 -2.79
CA TYR A 131 -0.45 12.00 -2.47
C TYR A 131 0.08 11.16 -3.64
N GLY A 132 0.59 11.78 -4.71
CA GLY A 132 1.20 11.03 -5.81
C GLY A 132 2.36 10.14 -5.33
N LYS A 133 2.34 8.84 -5.70
CA LYS A 133 3.29 7.85 -5.19
C LYS A 133 4.34 7.42 -6.21
N GLY A 134 4.13 7.72 -7.49
CA GLY A 134 5.02 7.33 -8.57
C GLY A 134 4.37 7.40 -9.93
N VAL A 135 5.01 6.78 -10.89
CA VAL A 135 4.58 6.70 -12.30
C VAL A 135 4.47 5.25 -12.75
N GLY A 136 3.67 5.00 -13.80
CA GLY A 136 3.73 3.76 -14.56
C GLY A 136 4.73 3.89 -15.71
N PHE A 137 5.22 2.79 -16.24
CA PHE A 137 6.16 2.78 -17.36
C PHE A 137 5.93 1.58 -18.29
N ALA A 138 6.14 1.80 -19.58
CA ALA A 138 6.22 0.73 -20.58
C ALA A 138 7.20 1.10 -21.71
N ARG A 139 7.72 0.08 -22.39
CA ARG A 139 8.44 0.25 -23.65
C ARG A 139 7.49 -0.06 -24.80
N ILE A 140 7.08 0.97 -25.55
CA ILE A 140 6.16 0.88 -26.70
C ILE A 140 6.98 1.11 -27.98
N ASP A 141 7.08 0.08 -28.84
CA ASP A 141 7.89 0.10 -30.05
C ASP A 141 9.36 0.51 -29.83
N GLY A 142 9.93 0.10 -28.68
CA GLY A 142 11.31 0.42 -28.31
C GLY A 142 11.49 1.82 -27.72
N ARG A 143 10.40 2.58 -27.52
CA ARG A 143 10.37 3.91 -26.90
C ARG A 143 9.86 3.81 -25.47
N GLY A 144 10.56 4.42 -24.52
CA GLY A 144 10.08 4.54 -23.13
C GLY A 144 8.88 5.50 -23.04
N VAL A 145 7.83 5.06 -22.37
CA VAL A 145 6.60 5.84 -22.12
C VAL A 145 6.30 5.85 -20.64
N VAL A 146 6.19 7.04 -20.07
CA VAL A 146 5.83 7.27 -18.66
C VAL A 146 4.33 7.59 -18.57
N TYR A 147 3.60 6.93 -17.67
CA TYR A 147 2.19 7.15 -17.43
C TYR A 147 1.96 7.75 -16.05
N ILE A 148 1.10 8.76 -15.97
CA ILE A 148 0.67 9.40 -14.73
C ILE A 148 -0.85 9.57 -14.69
N ALA A 149 -1.45 9.20 -13.55
CA ALA A 149 -2.80 9.63 -13.20
C ALA A 149 -2.71 10.95 -12.42
N SER A 150 -3.21 12.01 -13.01
CA SER A 150 -3.07 13.37 -12.47
C SER A 150 -4.13 13.70 -11.39
N PRO A 151 -3.98 14.81 -10.65
CA PRO A 151 -4.99 15.24 -9.67
C PRO A 151 -6.40 15.38 -10.23
N GLY A 152 -6.56 15.90 -11.46
CA GLY A 152 -7.85 16.03 -12.15
C GLY A 152 -8.39 14.71 -12.73
N PHE A 153 -7.78 13.58 -12.43
CA PHE A 153 -8.17 12.26 -12.92
C PHE A 153 -8.05 12.14 -14.44
N PHE A 154 -6.93 12.63 -14.99
CA PHE A 154 -6.51 12.34 -16.35
C PHE A 154 -5.37 11.33 -16.36
N LEU A 155 -5.40 10.40 -17.32
CA LEU A 155 -4.28 9.53 -17.61
C LEU A 155 -3.44 10.17 -18.72
N THR A 156 -2.18 10.51 -18.41
CA THR A 156 -1.25 11.11 -19.38
C THR A 156 -0.14 10.13 -19.70
N ALA A 157 0.18 9.97 -20.98
CA ALA A 157 1.33 9.24 -21.48
C ALA A 157 2.38 10.22 -22.00
N LEU A 158 3.60 10.14 -21.45
CA LEU A 158 4.72 11.03 -21.75
C LEU A 158 5.87 10.24 -22.36
N ASP A 159 6.56 10.85 -23.29
CA ASP A 159 7.84 10.36 -23.77
C ASP A 159 8.87 10.41 -22.62
N ALA A 160 9.51 9.29 -22.33
CA ALA A 160 10.43 9.19 -21.20
C ALA A 160 11.71 10.03 -21.37
N ASP A 161 12.09 10.35 -22.61
CA ASP A 161 13.28 11.15 -22.87
C ASP A 161 13.03 12.65 -22.73
N THR A 162 11.82 13.10 -23.11
CA THR A 162 11.52 14.53 -23.28
C THR A 162 10.43 15.09 -22.39
N GLY A 163 9.60 14.22 -21.75
CA GLY A 163 8.41 14.63 -21.00
C GLY A 163 7.26 15.16 -21.86
N VAL A 164 7.34 15.03 -23.19
CA VAL A 164 6.31 15.50 -24.13
C VAL A 164 5.19 14.46 -24.21
N PRO A 165 3.90 14.88 -24.16
CA PRO A 165 2.77 13.98 -24.37
C PRO A 165 2.85 13.18 -25.68
N ILE A 166 2.57 11.87 -25.62
CA ILE A 166 2.71 10.93 -26.74
C ILE A 166 1.65 11.21 -27.81
N GLU A 167 2.10 11.44 -29.05
CA GLU A 167 1.19 11.59 -30.18
C GLU A 167 0.41 10.30 -30.45
N GLY A 168 -0.91 10.43 -30.66
CA GLY A 168 -1.81 9.30 -30.94
C GLY A 168 -2.31 8.56 -29.70
N PHE A 169 -1.88 8.94 -28.48
CA PHE A 169 -2.45 8.41 -27.24
C PHE A 169 -3.62 9.29 -26.79
N GLY A 170 -4.75 8.67 -26.45
CA GLY A 170 -5.96 9.34 -25.99
C GLY A 170 -6.70 10.12 -27.09
N GLN A 171 -7.60 11.00 -26.67
CA GLN A 171 -8.39 11.88 -27.52
C GLN A 171 -8.25 13.32 -27.03
N PRO A 172 -8.44 14.34 -27.90
CA PRO A 172 -8.43 15.72 -27.46
C PRO A 172 -9.43 15.98 -26.33
N VAL A 173 -8.95 16.50 -25.21
CA VAL A 173 -9.82 16.91 -24.10
C VAL A 173 -10.38 18.30 -24.43
N PRO A 174 -11.71 18.55 -24.28
CA PRO A 174 -12.33 19.82 -24.65
C PRO A 174 -12.09 20.92 -23.59
N ILE A 175 -10.85 21.12 -23.20
CA ILE A 175 -10.40 22.12 -22.20
C ILE A 175 -9.28 22.94 -22.81
N ASP A 176 -9.38 24.27 -22.73
CA ASP A 176 -8.34 25.16 -23.22
C ASP A 176 -7.02 24.97 -22.44
N GLY A 177 -5.90 24.89 -23.17
CA GLY A 177 -4.58 24.70 -22.60
C GLY A 177 -4.17 23.23 -22.40
N PHE A 178 -5.09 22.28 -22.57
CA PHE A 178 -4.72 20.87 -22.56
C PHE A 178 -3.97 20.43 -23.82
N PRO A 179 -3.07 19.45 -23.72
CA PRO A 179 -2.46 18.83 -24.89
C PRO A 179 -3.53 18.23 -25.80
N ARG A 180 -3.33 18.31 -27.12
CA ARG A 180 -4.25 17.72 -28.10
C ARG A 180 -4.12 16.22 -28.22
N THR A 181 -3.12 15.64 -27.56
CA THR A 181 -2.78 14.21 -27.59
C THR A 181 -2.04 13.86 -26.31
N GLY A 182 -1.87 12.56 -26.04
CA GLY A 182 -1.17 12.07 -24.87
C GLY A 182 -2.00 12.02 -23.60
N VAL A 183 -3.32 12.33 -23.66
CA VAL A 183 -4.19 12.44 -22.49
C VAL A 183 -5.51 11.69 -22.70
N VAL A 184 -5.97 10.99 -21.68
CA VAL A 184 -7.30 10.38 -21.57
C VAL A 184 -8.04 11.01 -20.40
N ASP A 185 -9.28 11.45 -20.61
CA ASP A 185 -10.17 11.88 -19.55
C ASP A 185 -10.87 10.66 -18.94
N MET A 186 -10.37 10.19 -17.80
CA MET A 186 -10.86 8.96 -17.17
C MET A 186 -12.25 9.11 -16.54
N LEU A 187 -12.74 10.34 -16.27
CA LEU A 187 -14.12 10.54 -15.79
C LEU A 187 -15.16 10.08 -16.80
N ALA A 188 -14.83 10.15 -18.10
CA ALA A 188 -15.72 9.70 -19.18
C ALA A 188 -16.08 8.20 -19.06
N ASP A 189 -15.20 7.39 -18.50
CA ASP A 189 -15.33 5.93 -18.43
C ASP A 189 -15.95 5.43 -17.11
N LEU A 190 -16.16 6.31 -16.13
CA LEU A 190 -16.79 5.95 -14.86
C LEU A 190 -18.31 5.74 -15.00
N GLY A 191 -18.95 6.44 -15.92
CA GLY A 191 -20.40 6.34 -16.13
C GLY A 191 -21.23 7.27 -15.23
N HIS A 192 -20.61 8.26 -14.60
CA HIS A 192 -21.28 9.32 -13.85
C HIS A 192 -21.42 10.59 -14.71
N PRO A 193 -22.47 11.40 -14.52
CA PRO A 193 -22.53 12.73 -15.12
C PRO A 193 -21.36 13.59 -14.63
N TYR A 194 -20.70 14.29 -15.55
CA TYR A 194 -19.57 15.16 -15.21
C TYR A 194 -19.42 16.30 -16.23
N ASP A 195 -18.74 17.37 -15.85
CA ASP A 195 -18.25 18.40 -16.75
C ASP A 195 -16.74 18.21 -16.96
N PRO A 196 -16.21 18.26 -18.18
CA PRO A 196 -14.79 18.04 -18.43
C PRO A 196 -13.86 18.99 -17.67
N TYR A 197 -14.29 20.24 -17.42
CA TYR A 197 -13.50 21.27 -16.73
C TYR A 197 -13.72 21.26 -15.21
N GLU A 198 -15.00 21.24 -14.77
CA GLU A 198 -15.37 21.28 -13.34
C GLU A 198 -15.24 19.92 -12.66
N GLY A 199 -15.37 18.82 -13.38
CA GLY A 199 -15.36 17.45 -12.84
C GLY A 199 -16.74 16.89 -12.53
N LEU A 200 -16.80 16.01 -11.54
CA LEU A 200 -18.06 15.48 -11.00
C LEU A 200 -18.79 16.57 -10.20
N PRO A 201 -20.15 16.55 -10.14
CA PRO A 201 -20.89 17.37 -9.19
C PRO A 201 -20.40 17.08 -7.76
N LEU A 202 -20.05 18.14 -6.99
CA LEU A 202 -19.46 17.97 -5.66
C LEU A 202 -20.35 17.17 -4.70
N GLU A 203 -21.68 17.26 -4.87
CA GLU A 203 -22.66 16.52 -4.09
C GLU A 203 -22.63 15.01 -4.31
N THR A 204 -22.01 14.52 -5.38
CA THR A 204 -21.88 13.08 -5.67
C THR A 204 -20.59 12.48 -5.14
N GLY A 205 -19.65 13.31 -4.68
CA GLY A 205 -18.36 12.88 -4.20
C GLY A 205 -17.20 13.29 -5.10
N TYR A 206 -16.02 12.82 -4.78
CA TYR A 206 -14.79 13.16 -5.46
C TYR A 206 -13.95 11.91 -5.78
N ILE A 207 -13.30 11.90 -6.93
CA ILE A 207 -12.37 10.85 -7.34
C ILE A 207 -11.08 11.42 -7.95
N THR A 208 -9.97 10.83 -7.61
CA THR A 208 -8.64 11.04 -8.20
C THR A 208 -7.89 9.72 -8.22
N SER A 209 -6.61 9.72 -8.54
CA SER A 209 -5.76 8.55 -8.29
C SER A 209 -4.50 9.00 -7.56
N SER A 210 -4.18 8.36 -6.44
CA SER A 210 -2.90 8.53 -5.74
C SER A 210 -1.96 7.33 -5.94
N SER A 211 -2.48 6.18 -6.38
CA SER A 211 -1.67 5.05 -6.83
C SER A 211 -1.03 5.37 -8.18
N PRO A 212 0.24 4.98 -8.41
CA PRO A 212 0.79 5.00 -9.75
C PRO A 212 0.02 4.02 -10.65
N PRO A 213 -0.24 4.36 -11.93
CA PRO A 213 -0.69 3.37 -12.89
C PRO A 213 0.32 2.21 -12.98
N ILE A 214 -0.16 0.99 -13.16
CA ILE A 214 0.72 -0.15 -13.47
C ILE A 214 0.48 -0.57 -14.91
N VAL A 215 1.56 -0.78 -15.67
CA VAL A 215 1.44 -1.21 -17.06
C VAL A 215 1.84 -2.67 -17.17
N VAL A 216 0.86 -3.51 -17.46
CA VAL A 216 1.06 -4.96 -17.51
C VAL A 216 0.68 -5.46 -18.90
N ASN A 217 1.67 -6.02 -19.60
CA ASN A 217 1.53 -6.35 -21.00
C ASN A 217 1.02 -5.07 -21.74
N ASP A 218 0.08 -5.11 -22.59
CA ASP A 218 -0.42 -3.94 -23.33
C ASP A 218 -1.54 -3.17 -22.60
N THR A 219 -1.62 -3.23 -21.27
CA THR A 219 -2.71 -2.60 -20.51
C THR A 219 -2.18 -1.71 -19.40
N VAL A 220 -2.58 -0.44 -19.41
CA VAL A 220 -2.44 0.48 -18.27
C VAL A 220 -3.61 0.23 -17.33
N VAL A 221 -3.33 -0.24 -16.13
CA VAL A 221 -4.34 -0.41 -15.08
C VAL A 221 -4.24 0.74 -14.09
N VAL A 222 -5.35 1.41 -13.85
CA VAL A 222 -5.41 2.57 -12.98
C VAL A 222 -6.24 2.24 -11.75
N GLY A 223 -5.60 2.28 -10.56
CA GLY A 223 -6.27 2.39 -9.29
C GLY A 223 -6.73 3.83 -9.05
N ASN A 224 -7.42 4.08 -7.96
CA ASN A 224 -7.90 5.42 -7.66
C ASN A 224 -7.95 5.71 -6.16
N SER A 225 -8.39 6.91 -5.82
CA SER A 225 -8.66 7.36 -4.46
C SER A 225 -9.91 8.23 -4.49
N ALA A 226 -10.85 7.96 -3.62
CA ALA A 226 -12.04 8.78 -3.45
C ALA A 226 -11.88 9.78 -2.28
N GLU A 227 -12.92 10.46 -1.93
CA GLU A 227 -12.97 11.35 -0.76
C GLU A 227 -12.69 10.57 0.53
N GLN A 228 -12.05 11.24 1.50
CA GLN A 228 -11.63 10.60 2.74
C GLN A 228 -12.82 10.33 3.67
N GLY A 229 -13.15 9.07 3.88
CA GLY A 229 -14.27 8.64 4.71
C GLY A 229 -14.15 8.96 6.20
N TYR A 230 -12.93 9.16 6.73
CA TYR A 230 -12.75 9.46 8.16
C TYR A 230 -12.99 10.92 8.55
N HIS A 231 -13.11 11.83 7.58
CA HIS A 231 -13.48 13.24 7.77
C HIS A 231 -14.84 13.58 7.19
N GLN A 232 -15.66 12.60 6.88
CA GLN A 232 -16.91 12.77 6.18
C GLN A 232 -18.10 12.50 7.10
N SER A 233 -19.12 13.34 6.99
CA SER A 233 -20.42 13.18 7.63
C SER A 233 -21.54 12.90 6.61
N ARG A 234 -21.20 12.91 5.30
CA ARG A 234 -22.13 12.68 4.18
C ARG A 234 -21.98 11.26 3.66
N VAL A 235 -23.10 10.64 3.24
CA VAL A 235 -23.12 9.23 2.84
C VAL A 235 -22.74 9.02 1.38
N GLU A 236 -23.07 9.98 0.50
CA GLU A 236 -22.78 9.88 -0.92
C GLU A 236 -21.28 9.97 -1.19
N ASN A 237 -20.79 9.07 -2.03
CA ASN A 237 -19.43 9.12 -2.59
C ASN A 237 -19.37 8.37 -3.90
N VAL A 238 -18.30 8.56 -4.68
CA VAL A 238 -18.05 7.89 -5.95
C VAL A 238 -17.36 6.55 -5.70
N PRO A 239 -17.83 5.44 -6.31
CA PRO A 239 -17.11 4.16 -6.28
C PRO A 239 -15.73 4.28 -6.92
N GLY A 240 -14.76 3.64 -6.29
CA GLY A 240 -13.38 3.59 -6.76
C GLY A 240 -13.12 2.56 -7.85
N ASP A 241 -13.92 2.55 -8.92
CA ASP A 241 -13.84 1.57 -9.99
C ASP A 241 -12.44 1.51 -10.62
N ILE A 242 -11.97 0.31 -10.94
CA ILE A 242 -10.66 0.08 -11.55
C ILE A 242 -10.80 0.12 -13.07
N LEU A 243 -9.91 0.89 -13.71
CA LEU A 243 -9.97 1.15 -15.14
C LEU A 243 -8.77 0.55 -15.87
N GLY A 244 -9.00 -0.04 -17.02
CA GLY A 244 -7.97 -0.57 -17.92
C GLY A 244 -7.97 0.13 -19.28
N TYR A 245 -6.80 0.56 -19.73
CA TYR A 245 -6.60 1.24 -21.02
C TYR A 245 -5.53 0.54 -21.84
N ASP A 246 -5.64 0.64 -23.14
CA ASP A 246 -4.59 0.21 -24.06
C ASP A 246 -3.36 1.11 -23.91
N ALA A 247 -2.21 0.50 -23.62
CA ALA A 247 -0.98 1.24 -23.31
C ALA A 247 -0.43 2.06 -24.49
N ARG A 248 -0.73 1.65 -25.73
CA ARG A 248 -0.26 2.32 -26.94
C ARG A 248 -1.15 3.50 -27.34
N THR A 249 -2.46 3.31 -27.21
CA THR A 249 -3.44 4.23 -27.80
C THR A 249 -4.27 5.00 -26.80
N GLY A 250 -4.26 4.59 -25.51
CA GLY A 250 -5.15 5.14 -24.50
C GLY A 250 -6.62 4.75 -24.67
N ALA A 251 -6.92 3.82 -25.59
CA ALA A 251 -8.29 3.36 -25.77
C ALA A 251 -8.79 2.61 -24.53
N PHE A 252 -9.99 2.95 -24.07
CA PHE A 252 -10.63 2.26 -22.96
C PHE A 252 -10.84 0.78 -23.31
N LYS A 253 -10.45 -0.13 -22.38
CA LYS A 253 -10.57 -1.58 -22.55
C LYS A 253 -11.66 -2.16 -21.66
N TRP A 254 -11.63 -1.84 -20.37
CA TRP A 254 -12.56 -2.40 -19.40
C TRP A 254 -12.62 -1.56 -18.11
N LYS A 255 -13.72 -1.77 -17.37
CA LYS A 255 -13.94 -1.26 -16.03
C LYS A 255 -14.35 -2.41 -15.12
N PHE A 256 -13.78 -2.48 -13.91
CA PHE A 256 -14.22 -3.35 -12.85
C PHE A 256 -14.94 -2.53 -11.78
N ASN A 257 -16.23 -2.82 -11.55
CA ASN A 257 -17.03 -2.17 -10.53
C ASN A 257 -16.64 -2.71 -9.14
N VAL A 258 -16.02 -1.88 -8.30
CA VAL A 258 -15.64 -2.27 -6.92
C VAL A 258 -16.83 -2.32 -5.97
N ILE A 259 -17.92 -1.63 -6.28
CA ILE A 259 -19.24 -1.81 -5.69
C ILE A 259 -20.12 -2.50 -6.75
N PRO A 260 -20.44 -3.79 -6.56
CA PRO A 260 -21.14 -4.58 -7.57
C PRO A 260 -22.52 -4.04 -7.89
N LYS A 261 -22.84 -3.95 -9.17
CA LYS A 261 -24.15 -3.53 -9.68
C LYS A 261 -25.14 -4.70 -9.71
N PRO A 262 -26.46 -4.45 -9.85
CA PRO A 262 -27.45 -5.51 -9.96
C PRO A 262 -27.09 -6.55 -11.02
N GLY A 263 -27.03 -7.81 -10.61
CA GLY A 263 -26.64 -8.95 -11.45
C GLY A 263 -25.15 -9.28 -11.47
N GLU A 264 -24.29 -8.46 -10.87
CA GLU A 264 -22.88 -8.77 -10.64
C GLU A 264 -22.70 -9.56 -9.34
N TYR A 265 -21.62 -10.35 -9.28
CA TYR A 265 -21.27 -11.13 -8.10
C TYR A 265 -20.97 -10.25 -6.89
N GLY A 266 -21.61 -10.52 -5.75
CA GLY A 266 -21.42 -9.76 -4.51
C GLY A 266 -22.39 -8.60 -4.34
N HIS A 267 -23.26 -8.31 -5.33
CA HIS A 267 -24.27 -7.27 -5.21
C HIS A 267 -25.18 -7.46 -3.99
N GLU A 268 -25.52 -8.71 -3.67
CA GLU A 268 -26.34 -9.07 -2.52
C GLU A 268 -25.73 -8.70 -1.16
N THR A 269 -24.43 -8.35 -1.12
CA THR A 269 -23.75 -7.90 0.10
C THR A 269 -23.93 -6.42 0.37
N TRP A 270 -24.60 -5.69 -0.50
CA TRP A 270 -24.96 -4.27 -0.39
C TRP A 270 -26.47 -4.18 -0.22
N GLU A 271 -26.93 -4.39 1.02
CA GLU A 271 -28.35 -4.40 1.34
C GLU A 271 -28.97 -3.00 1.29
N ASN A 272 -30.30 -2.93 1.20
CA ASN A 272 -31.08 -1.68 1.13
C ASN A 272 -30.67 -0.73 -0.01
N ASP A 273 -30.24 -1.30 -1.14
CA ASP A 273 -29.78 -0.54 -2.31
C ASP A 273 -28.63 0.45 -2.02
N ALA A 274 -27.85 0.17 -0.95
CA ALA A 274 -26.74 1.02 -0.54
C ALA A 274 -25.67 1.22 -1.64
N TRP A 275 -25.60 0.33 -2.62
CA TRP A 275 -24.75 0.44 -3.81
C TRP A 275 -25.06 1.68 -4.69
N GLU A 276 -26.25 2.30 -4.54
CA GLU A 276 -26.65 3.46 -5.35
C GLU A 276 -25.94 4.76 -4.93
N TRP A 277 -25.56 4.88 -3.65
CA TRP A 277 -24.97 6.10 -3.10
C TRP A 277 -23.63 5.90 -2.39
N THR A 278 -23.31 4.67 -1.98
CA THR A 278 -22.04 4.40 -1.30
C THR A 278 -20.90 4.44 -2.31
N GLY A 279 -19.78 4.96 -1.88
CA GLY A 279 -18.56 5.03 -2.68
C GLY A 279 -17.32 4.66 -1.91
N ASP A 280 -16.20 5.16 -2.39
CA ASP A 280 -14.85 4.72 -2.07
C ASP A 280 -14.65 3.25 -2.47
N VAL A 281 -14.19 2.35 -1.61
CA VAL A 281 -13.74 0.99 -1.98
C VAL A 281 -12.64 1.07 -3.05
N SER A 282 -11.87 2.13 -3.01
CA SER A 282 -10.83 2.43 -3.99
C SER A 282 -9.55 1.64 -3.73
N SER A 283 -8.61 1.68 -4.65
CA SER A 283 -7.26 1.17 -4.46
C SER A 283 -6.27 2.33 -4.42
N TRP A 284 -6.19 3.01 -3.27
CA TRP A 284 -5.20 4.05 -3.05
C TRP A 284 -3.80 3.49 -2.77
N ALA A 285 -3.70 2.24 -2.35
CA ALA A 285 -2.45 1.50 -2.28
C ALA A 285 -1.98 1.12 -3.69
N PRO A 286 -0.66 0.99 -3.92
CA PRO A 286 -0.13 0.55 -5.20
C PRO A 286 -0.57 -0.86 -5.55
N LEU A 287 -0.62 -1.14 -6.85
CA LEU A 287 -0.98 -2.43 -7.42
C LEU A 287 0.27 -3.27 -7.65
N SER A 288 0.13 -4.60 -7.55
CA SER A 288 1.17 -5.56 -7.98
C SER A 288 0.67 -6.37 -9.17
N ALA A 289 1.56 -7.01 -9.92
CA ALA A 289 1.18 -7.77 -11.10
C ALA A 289 2.02 -9.03 -11.31
N ASP A 290 1.43 -9.97 -12.02
CA ASP A 290 2.07 -11.17 -12.56
C ASP A 290 1.87 -11.17 -14.10
N PRO A 291 2.82 -10.58 -14.85
CA PRO A 291 2.71 -10.46 -16.30
C PRO A 291 2.65 -11.81 -17.02
N GLU A 292 3.29 -12.85 -16.49
CA GLU A 292 3.31 -14.18 -17.10
C GLU A 292 1.92 -14.80 -17.10
N ASN A 293 1.13 -14.56 -16.05
CA ASN A 293 -0.22 -15.05 -15.90
C ASN A 293 -1.30 -14.03 -16.29
N ASN A 294 -0.92 -12.85 -16.79
CA ASN A 294 -1.80 -11.73 -17.12
C ASN A 294 -2.68 -11.29 -15.92
N LEU A 295 -2.14 -11.28 -14.72
CA LEU A 295 -2.86 -10.90 -13.51
C LEU A 295 -2.38 -9.56 -12.96
N VAL A 296 -3.32 -8.77 -12.47
CA VAL A 296 -3.08 -7.60 -11.63
C VAL A 296 -3.82 -7.79 -10.31
N TYR A 297 -3.18 -7.38 -9.21
CA TYR A 297 -3.71 -7.54 -7.86
C TYR A 297 -4.04 -6.17 -7.26
N ILE A 298 -5.30 -6.03 -6.85
CA ILE A 298 -5.92 -4.79 -6.42
C ILE A 298 -6.22 -4.88 -4.92
N PRO A 299 -5.44 -4.23 -4.06
CA PRO A 299 -5.78 -4.08 -2.64
C PRO A 299 -6.78 -2.94 -2.47
N THR A 300 -7.99 -3.22 -2.00
CA THR A 300 -9.01 -2.20 -1.78
C THR A 300 -9.07 -1.69 -0.34
N ASN A 301 -9.63 -0.50 -0.17
CA ASN A 301 -9.91 0.10 1.13
C ASN A 301 -11.39 -0.07 1.54
N SER A 302 -11.77 0.58 2.65
CA SER A 302 -13.12 0.62 3.18
C SER A 302 -14.08 1.36 2.23
N ALA A 303 -15.38 1.14 2.43
CA ALA A 303 -16.41 2.03 1.91
C ALA A 303 -16.57 3.28 2.82
N THR A 304 -16.99 4.40 2.25
CA THR A 304 -17.39 5.59 3.01
C THR A 304 -18.64 5.29 3.86
N ILE A 305 -18.76 5.68 5.10
CA ILE A 305 -17.84 6.40 6.01
C ILE A 305 -17.01 5.37 6.78
N ASP A 306 -15.76 5.71 7.18
CA ASP A 306 -14.81 4.74 7.73
C ASP A 306 -15.23 4.08 9.07
N TYR A 307 -16.07 4.74 9.89
CA TYR A 307 -16.33 4.27 11.27
C TYR A 307 -17.80 4.02 11.58
N TYR A 308 -18.68 4.16 10.59
CA TYR A 308 -20.09 3.88 10.70
C TYR A 308 -20.66 3.38 9.37
N GLY A 309 -21.34 2.24 9.40
CA GLY A 309 -21.91 1.58 8.22
C GLY A 309 -23.42 1.34 8.28
N GLY A 310 -24.15 1.91 9.24
CA GLY A 310 -25.57 1.65 9.40
C GLY A 310 -26.45 1.97 8.19
N PHE A 311 -26.02 2.87 7.31
CA PHE A 311 -26.69 3.20 6.04
C PHE A 311 -26.27 2.28 4.86
N ARG A 312 -25.31 1.39 5.05
CA ARG A 312 -24.82 0.42 4.07
C ARG A 312 -24.75 -1.01 4.64
N PRO A 313 -25.90 -1.61 5.06
CA PRO A 313 -25.89 -2.92 5.67
C PRO A 313 -25.35 -4.00 4.74
N GLY A 314 -24.99 -5.15 5.30
CA GLY A 314 -24.37 -6.28 4.61
C GLY A 314 -22.84 -6.29 4.70
N ASP A 315 -22.18 -7.29 4.10
CA ASP A 315 -20.72 -7.47 4.17
C ASP A 315 -19.92 -6.48 3.30
N ASN A 316 -20.58 -5.76 2.39
CA ASN A 316 -20.02 -4.71 1.52
C ASN A 316 -18.82 -5.18 0.68
N LEU A 317 -18.97 -6.26 -0.07
CA LEU A 317 -17.94 -6.73 -1.01
C LEU A 317 -17.77 -5.70 -2.15
N TYR A 318 -16.61 -5.28 -2.51
CA TYR A 318 -15.22 -5.64 -2.28
C TYR A 318 -14.48 -4.70 -1.30
N GLY A 319 -15.13 -4.13 -0.32
CA GLY A 319 -14.46 -3.34 0.73
C GLY A 319 -13.39 -4.17 1.46
N ALA A 320 -12.23 -3.57 1.73
CA ALA A 320 -11.08 -4.19 2.40
C ALA A 320 -10.74 -5.60 1.89
N ALA A 321 -10.60 -5.73 0.57
CA ALA A 321 -10.36 -7.00 -0.13
C ALA A 321 -9.06 -6.96 -0.94
N LEU A 322 -8.56 -8.14 -1.31
CA LEU A 322 -7.59 -8.33 -2.38
C LEU A 322 -8.29 -8.99 -3.56
N ILE A 323 -8.16 -8.39 -4.74
CA ILE A 323 -8.83 -8.84 -5.96
C ILE A 323 -7.79 -9.12 -7.02
N ALA A 324 -7.86 -10.26 -7.69
CA ALA A 324 -7.04 -10.58 -8.86
C ALA A 324 -7.89 -10.45 -10.13
N LEU A 325 -7.46 -9.58 -11.04
CA LEU A 325 -8.11 -9.34 -12.33
C LEU A 325 -7.21 -9.79 -13.48
N ASP A 326 -7.83 -10.31 -14.55
CA ASP A 326 -7.17 -10.49 -15.84
C ASP A 326 -6.91 -9.11 -16.47
N THR A 327 -5.66 -8.79 -16.73
CA THR A 327 -5.23 -7.47 -17.23
C THR A 327 -5.82 -7.11 -18.59
N ARG A 328 -6.16 -8.11 -19.41
CA ARG A 328 -6.69 -7.92 -20.78
C ARG A 328 -8.18 -7.61 -20.79
N THR A 329 -8.95 -8.17 -19.84
CA THR A 329 -10.42 -8.17 -19.85
C THR A 329 -11.05 -7.50 -18.65
N GLY A 330 -10.30 -7.27 -17.56
CA GLY A 330 -10.85 -6.81 -16.28
C GLY A 330 -11.65 -7.88 -15.53
N GLU A 331 -11.69 -9.13 -16.05
CA GLU A 331 -12.44 -10.22 -15.42
C GLU A 331 -11.79 -10.63 -14.08
N ARG A 332 -12.60 -10.70 -13.01
CA ARG A 332 -12.15 -11.19 -11.72
C ARG A 332 -11.84 -12.69 -11.78
N LYS A 333 -10.60 -13.07 -11.47
CA LYS A 333 -10.18 -14.47 -11.34
C LYS A 333 -10.48 -15.01 -9.96
N TRP A 334 -10.10 -14.25 -8.94
CA TRP A 334 -10.41 -14.55 -7.55
C TRP A 334 -10.41 -13.27 -6.70
N HIS A 335 -10.89 -13.37 -5.47
CA HIS A 335 -10.79 -12.32 -4.47
C HIS A 335 -10.83 -12.93 -3.07
N PHE A 336 -10.40 -12.15 -2.09
CA PHE A 336 -10.59 -12.45 -0.68
C PHE A 336 -10.90 -11.16 0.08
N GLN A 337 -12.02 -11.11 0.79
CA GLN A 337 -12.39 -9.99 1.64
C GLN A 337 -11.79 -10.19 3.04
N MET A 338 -10.91 -9.29 3.46
CA MET A 338 -10.15 -9.40 4.71
C MET A 338 -10.92 -8.84 5.90
N VAL A 339 -11.81 -7.88 5.65
CA VAL A 339 -12.71 -7.32 6.65
C VAL A 339 -14.10 -7.18 6.05
N LYS A 340 -15.07 -7.87 6.64
CA LYS A 340 -16.48 -7.77 6.26
C LYS A 340 -17.12 -6.59 6.99
N HIS A 341 -17.96 -5.82 6.29
CA HIS A 341 -18.61 -4.63 6.85
C HIS A 341 -17.61 -3.73 7.60
N GLU A 342 -16.62 -3.26 6.89
CA GLU A 342 -15.47 -2.57 7.45
C GLU A 342 -15.85 -1.22 8.06
N ILE A 343 -15.58 -1.02 9.38
CA ILE A 343 -15.80 0.22 10.14
C ILE A 343 -14.65 0.55 11.09
N TRP A 344 -13.44 0.08 10.85
CA TRP A 344 -12.27 0.29 11.71
C TRP A 344 -11.14 1.05 11.00
N ASN A 345 -11.35 1.43 9.71
CA ASN A 345 -10.32 1.98 8.82
C ASN A 345 -9.17 0.98 8.60
N PHE A 346 -9.52 -0.29 8.40
CA PHE A 346 -8.58 -1.37 8.11
C PHE A 346 -8.38 -1.59 6.60
N ASP A 347 -8.16 -0.50 5.87
CA ASP A 347 -7.75 -0.55 4.46
C ASP A 347 -6.55 -1.45 4.27
N ASN A 348 -6.40 -2.01 3.07
CA ASN A 348 -5.15 -2.62 2.65
C ASN A 348 -4.15 -1.52 2.26
N PRO A 349 -3.13 -1.23 3.10
CA PRO A 349 -2.37 0.02 2.97
C PRO A 349 -1.18 -0.07 2.03
N THR A 350 -0.81 -1.28 1.59
CA THR A 350 0.41 -1.54 0.82
C THR A 350 0.10 -2.37 -0.41
N ALA A 351 0.97 -2.26 -1.42
CA ALA A 351 0.99 -3.24 -2.50
C ALA A 351 1.16 -4.65 -1.91
N PRO A 352 0.45 -5.66 -2.43
CA PRO A 352 0.74 -7.04 -2.09
C PRO A 352 2.12 -7.43 -2.63
N VAL A 353 2.84 -8.28 -1.89
CA VAL A 353 4.17 -8.75 -2.26
C VAL A 353 4.07 -10.14 -2.89
N LEU A 354 4.67 -10.34 -4.07
CA LEU A 354 4.69 -11.64 -4.73
C LEU A 354 6.02 -12.35 -4.45
N LEU A 355 5.96 -13.64 -4.18
CA LEU A 355 7.10 -14.51 -3.92
C LEU A 355 6.88 -15.90 -4.55
N ASP A 356 7.96 -16.53 -4.99
CA ASP A 356 7.95 -17.94 -5.36
C ASP A 356 8.54 -18.76 -4.21
N LEU A 357 7.67 -19.32 -3.40
CA LEU A 357 8.01 -19.98 -2.14
C LEU A 357 8.36 -21.45 -2.35
N ASP A 358 9.28 -21.97 -1.54
CA ASP A 358 9.62 -23.39 -1.47
C ASP A 358 8.98 -24.01 -0.22
N MET A 359 7.69 -24.31 -0.31
CA MET A 359 6.91 -24.71 0.87
C MET A 359 7.09 -26.21 1.20
N PRO A 360 7.39 -26.57 2.45
CA PRO A 360 7.52 -27.95 2.88
C PRO A 360 6.28 -28.79 2.52
N GLY A 361 6.49 -29.87 1.78
CA GLY A 361 5.42 -30.78 1.36
C GLY A 361 4.53 -30.30 0.19
N ARG A 362 4.71 -29.05 -0.27
CA ARG A 362 3.98 -28.48 -1.42
C ARG A 362 4.90 -28.17 -2.61
N GLY A 363 6.22 -28.02 -2.37
CA GLY A 363 7.19 -27.61 -3.39
C GLY A 363 7.08 -26.14 -3.75
N LYS A 364 7.38 -25.77 -5.00
CA LYS A 364 7.27 -24.38 -5.48
C LYS A 364 5.82 -23.92 -5.53
N VAL A 365 5.54 -22.82 -4.85
CA VAL A 365 4.21 -22.21 -4.79
C VAL A 365 4.32 -20.72 -5.20
N PRO A 366 3.62 -20.31 -6.26
CA PRO A 366 3.52 -18.89 -6.62
C PRO A 366 2.63 -18.18 -5.60
N ALA A 367 3.24 -17.48 -4.67
CA ALA A 367 2.54 -16.86 -3.54
C ALA A 367 2.32 -15.36 -3.73
N ILE A 368 1.31 -14.85 -3.05
CA ILE A 368 1.04 -13.43 -2.82
C ILE A 368 0.77 -13.19 -1.34
N ALA A 369 1.39 -12.17 -0.78
CA ALA A 369 1.24 -11.79 0.62
C ALA A 369 0.67 -10.36 0.72
N GLN A 370 -0.49 -10.19 1.33
CA GLN A 370 -1.06 -8.89 1.66
C GLN A 370 -0.80 -8.57 3.13
N ILE A 371 -0.02 -7.54 3.35
CA ILE A 371 0.29 -7.01 4.67
C ILE A 371 -0.78 -5.98 5.03
N THR A 372 -1.31 -6.03 6.25
CA THR A 372 -2.51 -5.30 6.63
C THR A 372 -2.36 -4.43 7.87
N LYS A 373 -3.26 -3.47 8.05
CA LYS A 373 -3.37 -2.64 9.26
C LYS A 373 -3.75 -3.46 10.50
N GLN A 374 -4.42 -4.61 10.32
CA GLN A 374 -4.76 -5.55 11.40
C GLN A 374 -3.54 -6.29 11.97
N ALA A 375 -2.33 -5.99 11.46
CA ALA A 375 -1.09 -6.66 11.81
C ALA A 375 -1.04 -8.14 11.45
N TRP A 376 -1.72 -8.52 10.38
CA TRP A 376 -1.66 -9.84 9.78
C TRP A 376 -1.06 -9.79 8.37
N VAL A 377 -0.48 -10.92 7.97
CA VAL A 377 -0.13 -11.23 6.59
C VAL A 377 -1.13 -12.27 6.08
N TYR A 378 -2.00 -11.86 5.16
CA TYR A 378 -2.83 -12.79 4.40
C TYR A 378 -2.03 -13.31 3.22
N ALA A 379 -1.89 -14.62 3.11
CA ALA A 379 -1.07 -15.25 2.06
C ALA A 379 -1.86 -16.27 1.26
N PHE A 380 -1.76 -16.17 -0.07
CA PHE A 380 -2.51 -17.00 -1.01
C PHE A 380 -1.59 -17.53 -2.11
N ASP A 381 -1.99 -18.62 -2.74
CA ASP A 381 -1.54 -18.94 -4.09
C ASP A 381 -2.02 -17.83 -5.02
N ARG A 382 -1.10 -17.11 -5.69
CA ARG A 382 -1.45 -15.92 -6.46
C ARG A 382 -2.27 -16.21 -7.72
N ILE A 383 -2.25 -17.45 -8.21
CA ILE A 383 -2.99 -17.87 -9.40
C ILE A 383 -4.43 -18.24 -9.04
N THR A 384 -4.60 -19.03 -7.96
CA THR A 384 -5.90 -19.61 -7.61
C THR A 384 -6.66 -18.84 -6.54
N GLY A 385 -5.97 -18.05 -5.70
CA GLY A 385 -6.53 -17.38 -4.54
C GLY A 385 -6.71 -18.32 -3.33
N GLU A 386 -6.22 -19.56 -3.40
CA GLU A 386 -6.28 -20.47 -2.25
C GLU A 386 -5.36 -19.99 -1.13
N PRO A 387 -5.85 -19.88 0.13
CA PRO A 387 -5.01 -19.51 1.26
C PRO A 387 -3.87 -20.51 1.46
N LEU A 388 -2.65 -20.02 1.69
CA LEU A 388 -1.49 -20.88 1.98
C LEU A 388 -1.64 -21.58 3.33
N TRP A 389 -2.27 -20.93 4.29
CA TRP A 389 -2.62 -21.44 5.62
C TRP A 389 -4.10 -21.16 5.91
N PRO A 390 -4.76 -21.98 6.76
CA PRO A 390 -6.16 -21.78 7.06
C PRO A 390 -6.47 -20.38 7.58
N ILE A 391 -7.53 -19.77 7.04
CA ILE A 391 -8.15 -18.56 7.55
C ILE A 391 -9.51 -19.00 8.14
N VAL A 392 -9.79 -18.58 9.38
CA VAL A 392 -10.98 -19.03 10.11
C VAL A 392 -11.84 -17.87 10.55
N ASP A 393 -13.12 -17.95 10.31
CA ASP A 393 -14.08 -16.96 10.79
C ASP A 393 -14.23 -17.09 12.33
N LYS A 394 -14.03 -15.96 13.03
CA LYS A 394 -14.23 -15.87 14.48
C LYS A 394 -15.27 -14.82 14.83
N PRO A 395 -16.09 -15.06 15.86
CA PRO A 395 -17.07 -14.08 16.33
C PRO A 395 -16.42 -12.76 16.74
N VAL A 396 -17.12 -11.66 16.49
CA VAL A 396 -16.73 -10.31 16.92
C VAL A 396 -17.82 -9.70 17.81
N PRO A 397 -17.47 -8.73 18.69
CA PRO A 397 -18.47 -8.03 19.49
C PRO A 397 -19.50 -7.33 18.61
N ALA A 398 -20.77 -7.37 19.01
CA ALA A 398 -21.81 -6.58 18.35
C ALA A 398 -21.62 -5.08 18.61
N SER A 399 -21.98 -4.23 17.65
CA SER A 399 -22.05 -2.78 17.85
C SER A 399 -23.17 -2.41 18.80
N ILE A 400 -22.95 -1.34 19.60
CA ILE A 400 -23.97 -0.69 20.40
C ILE A 400 -24.43 0.64 19.79
N VAL A 401 -23.88 1.00 18.64
CA VAL A 401 -24.28 2.21 17.92
C VAL A 401 -25.64 1.96 17.25
N PRO A 402 -26.64 2.81 17.48
CA PRO A 402 -27.93 2.65 16.83
C PRO A 402 -27.81 2.59 15.30
N GLY A 403 -28.53 1.68 14.66
CA GLY A 403 -28.49 1.49 13.22
C GLY A 403 -27.33 0.63 12.70
N GLU A 404 -26.26 0.43 13.48
CA GLU A 404 -25.09 -0.33 13.06
C GLU A 404 -25.26 -1.84 13.27
N VAL A 405 -25.12 -2.62 12.18
CA VAL A 405 -25.21 -4.08 12.18
C VAL A 405 -23.94 -4.67 11.55
N LEU A 406 -23.05 -5.18 12.39
CA LEU A 406 -21.80 -5.80 11.96
C LEU A 406 -22.00 -7.20 11.41
N SER A 407 -21.11 -7.62 10.52
CA SER A 407 -20.92 -9.05 10.24
C SER A 407 -20.61 -9.79 11.54
N PRO A 408 -21.29 -10.92 11.84
CA PRO A 408 -21.14 -11.62 13.12
C PRO A 408 -19.76 -12.24 13.32
N THR A 409 -19.01 -12.44 12.24
CA THR A 409 -17.67 -13.03 12.23
C THR A 409 -16.73 -12.25 11.33
N GLN A 410 -15.44 -12.29 11.65
CA GLN A 410 -14.37 -11.78 10.80
C GLN A 410 -13.33 -12.85 10.51
N PRO A 411 -12.72 -12.85 9.30
CA PRO A 411 -11.68 -13.82 8.94
C PRO A 411 -10.39 -13.55 9.72
N HIS A 412 -9.90 -14.59 10.40
CA HIS A 412 -8.67 -14.55 11.20
C HIS A 412 -7.60 -15.44 10.59
N VAL A 413 -6.43 -14.88 10.35
CA VAL A 413 -5.26 -15.63 9.89
C VAL A 413 -4.78 -16.57 11.01
N THR A 414 -4.50 -17.82 10.69
CA THR A 414 -3.92 -18.78 11.64
C THR A 414 -2.40 -18.80 11.58
N LYS A 415 -1.83 -18.46 10.41
CA LYS A 415 -0.40 -18.40 10.12
C LYS A 415 -0.16 -17.47 8.92
N PRO A 416 0.89 -16.61 8.91
CA PRO A 416 1.83 -16.31 9.99
C PRO A 416 1.17 -15.77 11.26
N ALA A 417 1.88 -15.84 12.41
CA ALA A 417 1.44 -15.18 13.63
C ALA A 417 1.33 -13.66 13.42
N PRO A 418 0.47 -12.95 14.18
CA PRO A 418 0.40 -11.50 14.09
C PRO A 418 1.76 -10.86 14.40
N TYR A 419 2.12 -9.82 13.64
CA TYR A 419 3.36 -9.10 13.85
C TYR A 419 3.23 -7.87 14.79
N ASP A 420 2.02 -7.55 15.24
CA ASP A 420 1.74 -6.50 16.23
C ASP A 420 0.49 -6.84 17.07
N MET A 421 0.01 -5.86 17.87
CA MET A 421 -1.13 -5.99 18.80
C MET A 421 -2.37 -6.56 18.11
N GLN A 422 -3.18 -7.30 18.87
CA GLN A 422 -4.44 -7.91 18.45
C GLN A 422 -5.56 -7.56 19.42
N GLY A 423 -5.92 -6.27 19.48
CA GLY A 423 -6.73 -5.70 20.53
C GLY A 423 -5.87 -5.19 21.69
N ILE A 424 -6.50 -4.83 22.81
CA ILE A 424 -5.84 -4.33 24.01
C ILE A 424 -6.53 -4.83 25.27
N THR A 425 -5.71 -5.28 26.22
CA THR A 425 -6.09 -5.69 27.57
C THR A 425 -5.22 -4.97 28.60
N ILE A 426 -5.51 -5.14 29.89
CA ILE A 426 -4.67 -4.60 30.95
C ILE A 426 -3.25 -5.21 30.98
N ASP A 427 -3.05 -6.36 30.34
CA ASP A 427 -1.75 -7.02 30.25
C ASP A 427 -0.84 -6.43 29.17
N ASP A 428 -1.38 -5.63 28.27
CA ASP A 428 -0.65 -4.92 27.23
C ASP A 428 -0.12 -3.56 27.69
N LEU A 429 -0.55 -3.10 28.88
CA LEU A 429 -0.23 -1.78 29.39
C LEU A 429 1.20 -1.73 29.97
N ALA A 430 1.80 -0.53 29.88
CA ALA A 430 3.13 -0.26 30.43
C ALA A 430 3.22 -0.70 31.89
N ASP A 431 4.23 -1.48 32.23
CA ASP A 431 4.41 -2.10 33.56
C ASP A 431 5.87 -2.03 34.06
N PHE A 432 6.59 -1.00 33.68
CA PHE A 432 7.96 -0.77 34.13
C PHE A 432 8.08 -0.73 35.64
N THR A 433 7.06 -0.15 36.32
CA THR A 433 6.89 -0.21 37.78
C THR A 433 5.40 -0.43 38.10
N PRO A 434 5.07 -0.89 39.35
CA PRO A 434 3.67 -0.99 39.78
C PRO A 434 2.90 0.33 39.67
N GLU A 435 3.55 1.48 39.94
CA GLU A 435 2.95 2.81 39.87
C GLU A 435 2.65 3.20 38.43
N ILE A 436 3.57 2.95 37.49
CA ILE A 436 3.38 3.19 36.05
C ILE A 436 2.23 2.33 35.54
N ARG A 437 2.19 1.05 35.89
CA ARG A 437 1.09 0.16 35.53
C ARG A 437 -0.25 0.67 36.02
N GLN A 438 -0.33 1.10 37.28
CA GLN A 438 -1.58 1.63 37.84
C GLN A 438 -2.01 2.90 37.13
N GLN A 439 -1.08 3.83 36.85
CA GLN A 439 -1.37 5.04 36.09
C GLN A 439 -1.89 4.75 34.66
N ALA A 440 -1.36 3.73 33.99
CA ALA A 440 -1.85 3.32 32.68
C ALA A 440 -3.27 2.74 32.76
N ILE A 441 -3.57 1.92 33.77
CA ILE A 441 -4.92 1.39 34.04
C ILE A 441 -5.90 2.53 34.31
N ASP A 442 -5.53 3.48 35.17
CA ASP A 442 -6.37 4.63 35.52
C ASP A 442 -6.65 5.53 34.31
N ALA A 443 -5.64 5.75 33.46
CA ALA A 443 -5.79 6.53 32.23
C ALA A 443 -6.81 5.91 31.25
N LEU A 444 -6.94 4.58 31.25
CA LEU A 444 -7.88 3.84 30.39
C LEU A 444 -9.20 3.46 31.09
N ALA A 445 -9.40 3.86 32.36
CA ALA A 445 -10.59 3.47 33.12
C ALA A 445 -11.91 3.83 32.43
N ASN A 446 -11.96 4.96 31.70
CA ASN A 446 -13.13 5.42 30.97
C ASN A 446 -13.17 4.97 29.51
N TYR A 447 -12.25 4.09 29.06
CA TYR A 447 -12.20 3.59 27.70
C TYR A 447 -12.59 2.11 27.67
N GLN A 448 -13.25 1.71 26.60
CA GLN A 448 -13.61 0.31 26.36
C GLN A 448 -12.43 -0.39 25.71
N MET A 449 -11.68 -1.19 26.46
CA MET A 449 -10.69 -2.13 25.90
C MET A 449 -11.41 -3.31 25.27
N GLY A 450 -10.79 -3.94 24.26
CA GLY A 450 -11.42 -5.07 23.57
C GLY A 450 -10.49 -5.77 22.58
N PRO A 451 -11.01 -6.78 21.87
CA PRO A 451 -10.25 -7.52 20.84
C PRO A 451 -9.97 -6.64 19.61
N LEU A 452 -9.28 -7.18 18.61
CA LEU A 452 -8.91 -6.50 17.37
C LEU A 452 -10.08 -5.77 16.70
N PHE A 453 -11.23 -6.44 16.56
CA PHE A 453 -12.45 -5.85 15.97
C PHE A 453 -13.38 -5.30 17.05
N ASN A 454 -12.83 -4.50 17.99
CA ASN A 454 -13.63 -3.78 18.97
C ASN A 454 -14.39 -2.64 18.28
N PRO A 455 -15.75 -2.67 18.22
CA PRO A 455 -16.49 -1.66 17.47
C PRO A 455 -16.44 -0.28 18.13
N PRO A 456 -16.58 0.80 17.34
CA PRO A 456 -16.78 2.14 17.87
C PRO A 456 -17.97 2.20 18.84
N ILE A 457 -17.95 3.18 19.76
CA ILE A 457 -19.10 3.49 20.61
C ILE A 457 -19.55 4.95 20.34
N HIS A 458 -20.83 5.23 20.60
CA HIS A 458 -21.39 6.56 20.35
C HIS A 458 -21.42 7.43 21.61
N ALA A 459 -21.45 8.74 21.42
CA ALA A 459 -21.74 9.68 22.50
C ALA A 459 -23.12 9.39 23.10
N GLY A 460 -23.23 9.45 24.42
CA GLY A 460 -24.49 9.14 25.12
C GLY A 460 -24.83 7.65 25.27
N ASN A 461 -23.84 6.75 25.05
CA ASN A 461 -24.01 5.32 25.31
C ASN A 461 -24.19 5.02 26.81
N ASP A 462 -24.87 3.90 27.13
CA ASP A 462 -25.19 3.50 28.51
C ASP A 462 -24.03 2.80 29.23
N THR A 463 -22.89 2.55 28.58
CA THR A 463 -21.74 1.84 29.17
C THR A 463 -20.94 2.71 30.14
N GLY A 464 -21.12 4.04 30.10
CA GLY A 464 -20.31 5.00 30.84
C GLY A 464 -18.89 5.15 30.29
N LYS A 465 -18.58 4.56 29.12
CA LYS A 465 -17.28 4.69 28.47
C LYS A 465 -17.27 5.88 27.51
N PHE A 466 -16.09 6.52 27.42
CA PHE A 466 -15.90 7.68 26.55
C PHE A 466 -15.69 7.27 25.08
N ALA A 467 -14.85 6.27 24.83
CA ALA A 467 -14.52 5.78 23.50
C ALA A 467 -14.12 4.28 23.54
N ALA A 468 -14.22 3.59 22.44
CA ALA A 468 -13.67 2.24 22.26
C ALA A 468 -12.22 2.31 21.80
N MET A 469 -11.35 1.51 22.45
CA MET A 469 -9.97 1.34 22.01
C MET A 469 -9.91 0.35 20.86
N ASN A 470 -9.34 0.78 19.75
CA ASN A 470 -9.08 -0.03 18.56
C ASN A 470 -7.56 -0.18 18.38
N CYS A 471 -7.04 -1.39 18.51
CA CYS A 471 -5.61 -1.72 18.50
C CYS A 471 -5.32 -2.98 17.66
N PRO A 472 -4.49 -2.90 16.62
CA PRO A 472 -3.93 -1.67 16.07
C PRO A 472 -5.05 -0.78 15.52
N GLY A 473 -4.89 0.54 15.61
CA GLY A 473 -5.83 1.47 14.98
C GLY A 473 -5.56 1.61 13.47
N GLY A 474 -6.34 2.44 12.78
CA GLY A 474 -6.20 2.67 11.34
C GLY A 474 -4.83 3.20 10.89
N ALA A 475 -3.97 3.65 11.80
CA ALA A 475 -2.57 3.99 11.55
C ALA A 475 -1.58 2.96 12.12
N GLY A 476 -2.07 1.92 12.79
CA GLY A 476 -1.24 0.86 13.38
C GLY A 476 -0.91 -0.25 12.40
N GLY A 477 -0.21 -1.28 12.89
CA GLY A 477 0.29 -2.34 12.03
C GLY A 477 1.26 -1.81 10.97
N ALA A 478 1.15 -2.28 9.73
CA ALA A 478 1.90 -1.76 8.59
C ALA A 478 1.18 -0.59 7.91
N ASN A 479 1.93 0.27 7.24
CA ASN A 479 1.38 1.40 6.49
C ASN A 479 2.19 1.67 5.21
N ILE A 480 1.60 2.46 4.30
CA ILE A 480 2.19 2.82 3.00
C ILE A 480 3.54 3.56 3.13
N THR A 481 3.76 4.29 4.22
CA THR A 481 5.01 5.02 4.46
C THR A 481 6.20 4.09 4.73
N ALA A 482 5.92 2.90 5.23
CA ALA A 482 6.90 1.85 5.49
C ALA A 482 6.36 0.52 4.96
N PRO A 483 6.28 0.35 3.64
CA PRO A 483 5.82 -0.89 3.04
C PRO A 483 6.75 -2.04 3.44
N ALA A 484 6.19 -3.24 3.52
CA ALA A 484 6.99 -4.44 3.72
C ALA A 484 7.96 -4.64 2.55
N VAL A 485 9.07 -5.30 2.84
CA VAL A 485 10.08 -5.66 1.85
C VAL A 485 10.35 -7.17 1.92
N ALA A 486 10.76 -7.78 0.83
CA ALA A 486 10.98 -9.22 0.79
C ALA A 486 12.28 -9.57 0.09
N ASP A 487 12.88 -10.65 0.54
CA ASP A 487 14.01 -11.28 -0.12
C ASP A 487 13.50 -12.46 -0.97
N PRO A 488 13.42 -12.32 -2.29
CA PRO A 488 12.92 -13.38 -3.16
C PRO A 488 13.86 -14.60 -3.23
N GLU A 489 15.14 -14.44 -2.87
CA GLU A 489 16.11 -15.55 -2.88
C GLU A 489 15.87 -16.51 -1.71
N THR A 490 15.42 -16.00 -0.56
CA THR A 490 15.21 -16.79 0.66
C THR A 490 13.73 -17.00 1.01
N GLY A 491 12.82 -16.23 0.40
CA GLY A 491 11.39 -16.25 0.73
C GLY A 491 11.08 -15.55 2.05
N LYS A 492 11.95 -14.66 2.54
CA LYS A 492 11.72 -13.88 3.76
C LYS A 492 11.00 -12.58 3.48
N LEU A 493 10.00 -12.29 4.31
CA LEU A 493 9.27 -11.03 4.34
C LEU A 493 9.65 -10.25 5.61
N PHE A 494 9.99 -8.98 5.46
CA PHE A 494 10.32 -8.08 6.56
C PHE A 494 9.23 -7.02 6.68
N VAL A 495 8.60 -6.94 7.85
CA VAL A 495 7.48 -6.02 8.11
C VAL A 495 7.86 -5.05 9.22
N SER A 496 7.84 -3.75 8.89
CA SER A 496 7.91 -2.69 9.89
C SER A 496 6.54 -2.45 10.48
N SER A 497 6.44 -2.39 11.81
CA SER A 497 5.21 -2.05 12.51
C SER A 497 5.46 -1.15 13.72
N HIS A 498 4.41 -0.43 14.14
CA HIS A 498 4.44 0.35 15.37
C HIS A 498 3.12 0.21 16.14
N LYS A 499 3.21 0.30 17.46
CA LYS A 499 2.04 0.28 18.31
C LYS A 499 1.29 1.61 18.24
N ALA A 500 0.19 1.62 17.50
CA ALA A 500 -0.72 2.76 17.41
C ALA A 500 -2.15 2.28 17.61
N CYS A 501 -2.81 2.81 18.63
CA CYS A 501 -4.23 2.57 18.88
C CYS A 501 -5.03 3.82 18.54
N PHE A 502 -6.29 3.63 18.16
CA PHE A 502 -7.28 4.71 18.07
C PHE A 502 -8.29 4.59 19.20
N ALA A 503 -8.83 5.73 19.61
CA ALA A 503 -9.97 5.79 20.52
C ALA A 503 -11.18 6.24 19.68
N LEU A 504 -12.06 5.31 19.35
CA LEU A 504 -13.18 5.55 18.42
C LEU A 504 -14.44 5.94 19.18
N ARG A 505 -14.95 7.14 18.88
CA ARG A 505 -16.19 7.68 19.42
C ARG A 505 -16.97 8.36 18.31
N LEU A 506 -18.21 7.92 18.12
CA LEU A 506 -19.13 8.53 17.17
C LEU A 506 -19.98 9.60 17.85
N ILE A 507 -20.27 10.65 17.10
CA ILE A 507 -21.19 11.74 17.47
C ILE A 507 -22.32 11.81 16.44
N PRO A 508 -23.45 12.47 16.74
CA PRO A 508 -24.49 12.70 15.73
C PRO A 508 -23.91 13.34 14.46
N GLY A 509 -24.40 12.92 13.31
CA GLY A 509 -23.90 13.41 12.01
C GLY A 509 -23.99 14.92 11.85
N GLU A 510 -25.03 15.56 12.41
CA GLU A 510 -25.18 17.02 12.42
C GLU A 510 -24.05 17.73 13.20
N GLU A 511 -23.59 17.15 14.32
CA GLU A 511 -22.46 17.69 15.08
C GLU A 511 -21.15 17.51 14.31
N ALA A 512 -20.97 16.35 13.65
CA ALA A 512 -19.79 16.08 12.82
C ALA A 512 -19.72 17.00 11.60
N ASP A 513 -20.86 17.30 10.96
CA ASP A 513 -20.95 18.19 9.81
C ASP A 513 -20.47 19.61 10.13
N LEU A 514 -20.73 20.09 11.34
CA LEU A 514 -20.21 21.37 11.80
C LEU A 514 -18.67 21.40 11.94
N LEU A 515 -18.05 20.23 12.14
CA LEU A 515 -16.60 20.11 12.20
C LEU A 515 -15.96 20.01 10.81
N TYR A 516 -16.71 19.53 9.83
CA TYR A 516 -16.26 19.27 8.44
C TYR A 516 -17.23 19.85 7.40
N PRO A 517 -17.45 21.19 7.40
CA PRO A 517 -18.49 21.81 6.58
C PRO A 517 -18.25 21.74 5.07
N ASN A 518 -17.05 21.30 4.63
CA ASN A 518 -16.66 21.25 3.22
C ASN A 518 -16.69 19.83 2.64
N THR A 519 -17.28 18.85 3.33
CA THR A 519 -17.44 17.51 2.76
C THR A 519 -18.54 17.51 1.70
N THR A 520 -18.39 16.65 0.70
CA THR A 520 -19.38 16.49 -0.39
C THR A 520 -20.60 15.70 0.08
N GLY A 521 -21.56 15.50 -0.83
CA GLY A 521 -22.81 14.79 -0.55
C GLY A 521 -23.91 15.68 -0.01
N VAL A 522 -25.13 15.15 0.07
CA VAL A 522 -26.33 15.89 0.50
C VAL A 522 -27.04 15.23 1.68
N THR A 523 -26.81 13.93 1.90
CA THR A 523 -27.45 13.17 2.97
C THR A 523 -26.51 13.01 4.15
N LEU A 524 -26.87 13.55 5.31
CA LEU A 524 -26.11 13.34 6.53
C LEU A 524 -26.26 11.91 7.04
N SER A 525 -25.15 11.32 7.44
CA SER A 525 -25.15 10.09 8.21
C SER A 525 -25.73 10.33 9.60
N GLU A 526 -26.41 9.34 10.16
CA GLU A 526 -26.93 9.42 11.54
C GLU A 526 -25.78 9.59 12.55
N TRP A 527 -24.68 8.87 12.34
CA TRP A 527 -23.48 8.92 13.16
C TRP A 527 -22.24 9.15 12.31
N ALA A 528 -21.27 9.86 12.83
CA ALA A 528 -19.97 10.04 12.20
C ALA A 528 -18.86 10.18 13.24
N ASN A 529 -17.60 9.99 12.84
CA ASN A 529 -16.47 10.16 13.73
C ASN A 529 -16.27 11.66 14.05
N ALA A 530 -16.02 11.96 15.32
CA ALA A 530 -15.75 13.33 15.78
C ALA A 530 -14.41 13.91 15.26
N GLY A 531 -13.69 13.16 14.40
CA GLY A 531 -12.47 13.58 13.73
C GLY A 531 -11.16 13.27 14.44
N PRO A 532 -10.02 13.41 13.73
CA PRO A 532 -8.72 12.95 14.20
C PRO A 532 -8.10 13.79 15.32
N GLY A 533 -8.69 14.91 15.69
CA GLY A 533 -8.09 15.84 16.65
C GLY A 533 -8.39 15.53 18.12
N ALA A 534 -9.64 15.31 18.45
CA ALA A 534 -10.12 15.30 19.84
C ALA A 534 -10.50 13.92 20.38
N THR A 535 -10.85 12.96 19.51
CA THR A 535 -11.49 11.71 19.93
C THR A 535 -10.81 10.43 19.39
N SER A 536 -9.94 10.52 18.39
CA SER A 536 -9.24 9.36 17.83
C SER A 536 -7.89 9.05 18.48
N ARG A 537 -7.41 9.93 19.36
CA ARG A 537 -6.17 9.69 20.10
C ARG A 537 -6.45 9.04 21.44
N PRO A 538 -5.70 7.96 21.79
CA PRO A 538 -5.74 7.39 23.12
C PRO A 538 -5.36 8.43 24.18
N PRO A 539 -5.77 8.23 25.44
CA PRO A 539 -5.29 9.07 26.53
C PRO A 539 -3.75 8.94 26.64
N ARG A 540 -3.14 9.96 27.20
CA ARG A 540 -1.69 9.93 27.44
C ARG A 540 -1.39 9.35 28.81
N HIS A 541 -0.32 8.60 28.91
CA HIS A 541 0.20 8.19 30.21
C HIS A 541 0.66 9.43 31.01
N PRO A 542 0.32 9.57 32.31
CA PRO A 542 0.70 10.73 33.11
C PRO A 542 2.21 10.98 33.17
N ALA A 543 3.01 9.92 33.15
CA ALA A 543 4.49 10.01 33.10
C ALA A 543 5.05 10.42 31.72
N GLY A 544 4.23 10.67 30.70
CA GLY A 544 4.68 11.08 29.37
C GLY A 544 5.31 9.97 28.53
N ILE A 545 5.15 8.72 28.91
CA ILE A 545 5.56 7.53 28.17
C ILE A 545 4.38 6.95 27.39
N PRO A 546 4.55 6.02 26.44
CA PRO A 546 3.44 5.29 25.85
C PRO A 546 2.66 4.47 26.87
N LEU A 547 1.35 4.30 26.63
CA LEU A 547 0.46 3.55 27.53
C LEU A 547 0.72 2.04 27.54
N TRP A 548 1.33 1.51 26.52
CA TRP A 548 1.55 0.07 26.29
C TRP A 548 3.00 -0.33 26.48
N LYS A 549 3.22 -1.63 26.65
CA LYS A 549 4.55 -2.24 26.76
C LYS A 549 5.40 -2.03 25.52
N PRO A 550 6.71 -1.86 25.64
CA PRO A 550 7.61 -1.90 24.48
C PRO A 550 7.66 -3.31 23.86
N PRO A 551 8.27 -3.49 22.66
CA PRO A 551 8.79 -2.43 21.80
C PRO A 551 7.67 -1.60 21.17
N TYR A 552 7.90 -0.30 21.00
CA TYR A 552 6.92 0.63 20.43
C TYR A 552 6.92 0.61 18.90
N SER A 553 8.05 0.24 18.32
CA SER A 553 8.22 -0.05 16.90
C SER A 553 9.19 -1.20 16.71
N ARG A 554 9.02 -1.96 15.64
CA ARG A 554 9.79 -3.19 15.38
C ARG A 554 9.85 -3.52 13.91
N ILE A 555 10.83 -4.36 13.55
CA ILE A 555 10.83 -5.15 12.31
C ILE A 555 10.61 -6.60 12.70
N THR A 556 9.67 -7.25 12.02
CA THR A 556 9.43 -8.69 12.14
C THR A 556 9.84 -9.36 10.82
N ALA A 557 10.76 -10.31 10.88
CA ALA A 557 11.10 -11.18 9.76
C ALA A 557 10.26 -12.44 9.80
N ILE A 558 9.62 -12.75 8.68
CA ILE A 558 8.74 -13.90 8.52
C ILE A 558 9.30 -14.78 7.41
N ASP A 559 9.59 -16.03 7.69
CA ASP A 559 9.89 -17.04 6.68
C ASP A 559 8.58 -17.46 6.01
N MET A 560 8.33 -16.96 4.80
CA MET A 560 7.10 -17.25 4.06
C MET A 560 7.06 -18.68 3.51
N ASN A 561 8.17 -19.41 3.48
CA ASN A 561 8.16 -20.82 3.12
C ASN A 561 7.45 -21.67 4.19
N THR A 562 7.58 -21.27 5.45
CA THR A 562 7.00 -21.96 6.61
C THR A 562 5.88 -21.19 7.30
N GLY A 563 5.83 -19.86 7.14
CA GLY A 563 4.94 -18.93 7.82
C GLY A 563 5.32 -18.67 9.29
N ASP A 564 6.55 -18.98 9.69
CA ASP A 564 7.03 -18.74 11.05
C ASP A 564 7.81 -17.42 11.13
N HIS A 565 7.77 -16.75 12.29
CA HIS A 565 8.64 -15.62 12.55
C HIS A 565 10.07 -16.12 12.72
N SER A 566 11.02 -15.59 11.93
CA SER A 566 12.44 -15.87 12.06
C SER A 566 13.05 -15.11 13.22
N TRP A 567 12.77 -13.81 13.30
CA TRP A 567 13.22 -12.92 14.34
C TRP A 567 12.34 -11.66 14.42
N MET A 568 12.48 -10.91 15.53
CA MET A 568 11.84 -9.63 15.74
C MET A 568 12.79 -8.72 16.51
N ILE A 569 13.02 -7.49 16.02
CA ILE A 569 13.87 -6.50 16.65
C ILE A 569 13.15 -5.17 16.83
N PRO A 570 13.39 -4.41 17.91
CA PRO A 570 12.98 -3.01 17.98
C PRO A 570 13.75 -2.18 16.98
N THR A 571 13.15 -1.08 16.46
CA THR A 571 13.79 -0.21 15.47
C THR A 571 14.38 1.04 16.11
N GLY A 572 15.58 1.44 15.64
CA GLY A 572 16.32 2.56 16.20
C GLY A 572 16.67 2.35 17.68
N GLU A 573 16.76 3.43 18.42
CA GLU A 573 17.10 3.39 19.85
C GLU A 573 15.97 3.92 20.74
N THR A 574 16.01 3.58 22.04
CA THR A 574 15.12 4.17 23.03
C THR A 574 15.31 5.68 23.07
N PRO A 575 14.27 6.49 22.75
CA PRO A 575 14.39 7.94 22.78
C PRO A 575 14.76 8.51 24.15
N ASN A 576 15.60 9.53 24.20
CA ASN A 576 16.04 10.18 25.44
C ASN A 576 14.87 10.63 26.34
N ARG A 577 13.72 11.00 25.78
CA ARG A 577 12.50 11.34 26.54
C ARG A 577 11.96 10.15 27.37
N ILE A 578 12.30 8.94 27.02
CA ILE A 578 11.98 7.70 27.76
C ILE A 578 13.16 7.29 28.61
N LYS A 579 14.35 7.20 28.02
CA LYS A 579 15.58 6.79 28.71
C LYS A 579 15.91 7.65 29.93
N ASN A 580 15.66 8.98 29.84
CA ASN A 580 15.92 9.96 30.89
C ASN A 580 14.64 10.40 31.62
N ASN A 581 13.56 9.62 31.54
CA ASN A 581 12.29 9.97 32.19
C ASN A 581 12.42 9.83 33.71
N PRO A 582 12.12 10.88 34.51
CA PRO A 582 12.24 10.80 35.98
C PRO A 582 11.39 9.68 36.61
N ALA A 583 10.26 9.32 36.02
CA ALA A 583 9.41 8.23 36.52
C ALA A 583 10.03 6.83 36.27
N LEU A 584 11.11 6.76 35.47
CA LEU A 584 11.83 5.53 35.12
C LEU A 584 13.26 5.54 35.71
N GLU A 585 13.58 6.48 36.64
CA GLU A 585 14.89 6.54 37.25
C GLU A 585 15.25 5.19 37.93
N GLY A 586 16.40 4.63 37.57
CA GLY A 586 16.88 3.33 38.08
C GLY A 586 16.20 2.10 37.44
N VAL A 587 15.31 2.29 36.47
CA VAL A 587 14.67 1.19 35.72
C VAL A 587 15.44 0.92 34.44
N ASP A 588 15.84 -0.32 34.19
CA ASP A 588 16.33 -0.74 32.87
C ASP A 588 15.15 -0.90 31.92
N VAL A 589 15.04 0.01 30.98
CA VAL A 589 13.94 0.01 29.97
C VAL A 589 14.28 -0.80 28.70
N GLY A 590 15.54 -1.26 28.58
CA GLY A 590 16.02 -1.94 27.37
C GLY A 590 15.92 -1.07 26.11
N ASN A 591 15.95 -1.71 24.93
CA ASN A 591 15.60 -1.00 23.68
C ASN A 591 14.09 -1.05 23.44
N THR A 592 13.44 0.12 23.51
CA THR A 592 11.99 0.24 23.34
C THR A 592 11.58 0.47 21.89
N GLY A 593 12.53 0.72 20.99
CA GLY A 593 12.26 1.28 19.68
C GLY A 593 11.85 2.74 19.77
N THR A 594 11.95 3.46 18.63
CA THR A 594 11.61 4.89 18.54
C THR A 594 10.10 5.14 18.61
N GLY A 595 9.27 4.15 18.24
CA GLY A 595 7.83 4.24 18.09
C GLY A 595 7.40 4.74 16.71
N ALA A 596 8.29 4.75 15.73
CA ALA A 596 8.00 5.13 14.36
C ALA A 596 8.00 3.91 13.43
N LEU A 597 7.21 3.98 12.35
CA LEU A 597 7.38 3.10 11.20
C LEU A 597 8.69 3.43 10.48
N VAL A 598 9.41 2.41 10.03
CA VAL A 598 10.71 2.57 9.37
C VAL A 598 10.66 2.12 7.92
N PRO A 599 10.97 3.00 6.96
CA PRO A 599 11.19 2.63 5.58
C PRO A 599 12.40 1.70 5.45
N MET A 600 12.28 0.73 4.53
CA MET A 600 13.26 -0.34 4.34
C MET A 600 13.55 -0.58 2.87
N VAL A 601 14.71 -1.17 2.58
CA VAL A 601 15.08 -1.79 1.30
C VAL A 601 15.91 -3.04 1.57
N VAL A 602 15.72 -4.09 0.79
CA VAL A 602 16.54 -5.31 0.85
C VAL A 602 17.52 -5.29 -0.30
N THR A 603 18.78 -5.57 -0.01
CA THR A 603 19.81 -5.86 -1.02
C THR A 603 20.22 -7.33 -0.94
N LYS A 604 21.05 -7.76 -1.87
CA LYS A 604 21.62 -9.12 -1.83
C LYS A 604 22.31 -9.41 -0.49
N ASN A 605 22.97 -8.41 0.09
CA ASN A 605 23.82 -8.58 1.27
C ASN A 605 23.09 -8.34 2.59
N MET A 606 22.08 -7.44 2.62
CA MET A 606 21.53 -6.96 3.88
C MET A 606 20.12 -6.39 3.74
N LEU A 607 19.45 -6.20 4.88
CA LEU A 607 18.31 -5.32 5.03
C LEU A 607 18.80 -3.95 5.52
N VAL A 608 18.42 -2.88 4.85
CA VAL A 608 18.73 -1.50 5.26
C VAL A 608 17.44 -0.80 5.67
N TYR A 609 17.47 -0.09 6.81
CA TYR A 609 16.36 0.76 7.23
C TYR A 609 16.83 2.11 7.79
N SER A 610 15.93 3.11 7.75
CA SER A 610 16.18 4.46 8.25
C SER A 610 15.37 4.71 9.53
N ASP A 611 16.06 5.11 10.62
CA ASP A 611 15.41 5.53 11.88
C ASP A 611 16.27 6.60 12.58
N ALA A 612 16.27 6.62 13.92
CA ALA A 612 17.00 7.59 14.71
C ALA A 612 17.71 6.96 15.92
N ALA A 613 18.80 7.59 16.33
CA ALA A 613 19.44 7.37 17.63
C ALA A 613 18.60 7.94 18.79
N SER A 614 19.03 7.70 20.03
CA SER A 614 18.33 8.11 21.26
C SER A 614 18.05 9.63 21.35
N ASP A 615 18.95 10.45 20.82
CA ASP A 615 18.85 11.91 20.81
C ASP A 615 18.04 12.47 19.61
N GLY A 616 17.63 11.60 18.69
CA GLY A 616 16.90 11.94 17.48
C GLY A 616 17.78 12.11 16.24
N THR A 617 19.09 11.92 16.34
CA THR A 617 20.00 11.93 15.19
C THR A 617 19.53 10.90 14.15
N PRO A 618 19.32 11.31 12.88
CA PRO A 618 18.94 10.38 11.82
C PRO A 618 20.04 9.34 11.59
N MET A 619 19.61 8.08 11.41
CA MET A 619 20.51 6.94 11.25
C MET A 619 20.07 6.05 10.09
N LEU A 620 21.04 5.39 9.45
CA LEU A 620 20.86 4.21 8.62
C LEU A 620 21.45 2.99 9.35
N TYR A 621 20.73 1.90 9.28
CA TYR A 621 21.11 0.63 9.90
C TYR A 621 21.21 -0.46 8.84
N ALA A 622 22.33 -1.19 8.84
CA ALA A 622 22.53 -2.41 8.05
C ALA A 622 22.28 -3.63 8.93
N ILE A 623 21.36 -4.49 8.53
CA ILE A 623 20.88 -5.62 9.32
C ILE A 623 21.17 -6.94 8.59
N ASN A 624 21.66 -7.91 9.33
CA ASN A 624 21.76 -9.28 8.88
C ASN A 624 20.35 -9.87 8.63
N LYS A 625 20.02 -10.22 7.39
CA LYS A 625 18.71 -10.71 6.98
C LYS A 625 18.30 -12.02 7.70
N GLU A 626 19.29 -12.84 8.11
CA GLU A 626 19.05 -14.13 8.74
C GLU A 626 18.78 -14.01 10.24
N THR A 627 19.51 -13.11 10.92
CA THR A 627 19.53 -13.06 12.40
C THR A 627 18.86 -11.84 13.00
N GLY A 628 18.69 -10.74 12.24
CA GLY A 628 18.22 -9.46 12.75
C GLY A 628 19.28 -8.65 13.48
N GLU A 629 20.55 -9.12 13.53
CA GLU A 629 21.63 -8.39 14.18
C GLU A 629 22.02 -7.14 13.37
N ILE A 630 22.28 -6.04 14.07
CA ILE A 630 22.86 -4.84 13.46
C ILE A 630 24.31 -5.17 13.10
N MET A 631 24.62 -5.12 11.81
CA MET A 631 25.98 -5.31 11.30
C MET A 631 26.77 -4.00 11.31
N GLU A 632 26.13 -2.89 10.95
CA GLU A 632 26.72 -1.56 10.91
C GLU A 632 25.62 -0.49 11.01
N GLN A 633 26.00 0.73 11.41
CA GLN A 633 25.10 1.89 11.43
C GLN A 633 25.88 3.18 11.19
N ILE A 634 25.25 4.13 10.49
CA ILE A 634 25.83 5.44 10.20
C ILE A 634 24.83 6.56 10.44
N GLU A 635 25.33 7.77 10.73
CA GLU A 635 24.50 8.97 10.65
C GLU A 635 24.05 9.20 9.21
N ALA A 636 22.79 9.56 9.06
CA ALA A 636 22.19 9.92 7.79
C ALA A 636 21.90 11.42 7.75
N PRO A 637 21.86 12.07 6.55
CA PRO A 637 21.53 13.49 6.44
C PRO A 637 20.13 13.80 6.95
N ALA A 638 19.19 12.85 6.81
CA ALA A 638 17.84 12.92 7.38
C ALA A 638 17.22 11.52 7.46
N ARG A 639 16.14 11.38 8.25
CA ARG A 639 15.34 10.16 8.24
C ARG A 639 14.54 10.06 6.95
N SER A 640 14.54 8.90 6.31
CA SER A 640 13.61 8.64 5.24
C SER A 640 12.18 8.62 5.79
N SER A 641 11.28 9.35 5.15
CA SER A 641 9.87 9.46 5.54
C SER A 641 8.95 8.56 4.71
N TYR A 642 9.51 7.92 3.68
CA TYR A 642 8.80 7.04 2.75
C TYR A 642 9.73 5.92 2.27
N GLY A 643 9.16 4.95 1.52
CA GLY A 643 9.89 3.79 1.05
C GLY A 643 11.24 4.10 0.40
N MET A 644 12.25 3.32 0.73
CA MET A 644 13.61 3.42 0.19
C MET A 644 13.72 2.60 -1.10
N SER A 645 14.72 2.91 -1.91
CA SER A 645 15.13 2.11 -3.08
C SER A 645 16.64 1.95 -3.15
N SER A 646 17.11 0.90 -3.84
CA SER A 646 18.53 0.69 -4.12
C SER A 646 18.70 0.15 -5.52
N TRP A 647 19.63 0.70 -6.26
CA TRP A 647 19.88 0.38 -7.67
C TRP A 647 21.33 0.68 -8.05
N VAL A 648 21.76 0.19 -9.22
CA VAL A 648 23.10 0.42 -9.78
C VAL A 648 23.01 1.38 -10.96
N HIS A 649 23.92 2.33 -11.06
CA HIS A 649 24.11 3.18 -12.22
C HIS A 649 25.58 3.46 -12.46
N ASP A 650 26.04 3.35 -13.71
CA ASP A 650 27.46 3.47 -14.08
C ASP A 650 28.41 2.57 -13.23
N GLY A 651 27.92 1.40 -12.78
CA GLY A 651 28.67 0.44 -11.99
C GLY A 651 28.75 0.76 -10.49
N HIS A 652 28.04 1.77 -9.99
CA HIS A 652 27.97 2.14 -8.58
C HIS A 652 26.57 1.87 -8.02
N GLN A 653 26.52 1.35 -6.81
CA GLN A 653 25.26 1.14 -6.07
C GLN A 653 24.87 2.38 -5.28
N TYR A 654 23.58 2.74 -5.39
CA TYR A 654 22.98 3.84 -4.65
C TYR A 654 21.88 3.33 -3.71
N ILE A 655 21.72 4.01 -2.58
CA ILE A 655 20.55 3.88 -1.68
C ILE A 655 19.88 5.26 -1.64
N ILE A 656 18.60 5.31 -1.98
CA ILE A 656 17.82 6.55 -1.99
C ILE A 656 17.02 6.70 -0.71
N LEU A 657 17.19 7.85 -0.05
CA LEU A 657 16.38 8.32 1.05
C LEU A 657 15.42 9.39 0.54
N GLN A 658 14.17 9.35 0.98
CA GLN A 658 13.20 10.39 0.73
C GLN A 658 12.86 11.12 2.02
N THR A 659 13.18 12.39 2.11
CA THR A 659 12.99 13.22 3.30
C THR A 659 12.13 14.42 2.97
N GLY A 660 10.81 14.31 3.22
CA GLY A 660 9.89 15.36 2.80
C GLY A 660 9.94 15.56 1.28
N SER A 661 10.37 16.73 0.81
CA SER A 661 10.52 17.06 -0.61
C SER A 661 11.88 16.69 -1.21
N THR A 662 12.83 16.24 -0.39
CA THR A 662 14.23 16.00 -0.83
C THR A 662 14.45 14.51 -1.10
N LEU A 663 15.14 14.20 -2.19
CA LEU A 663 15.72 12.88 -2.44
C LEU A 663 17.23 12.98 -2.20
N THR A 664 17.76 12.10 -1.35
CA THR A 664 19.19 12.02 -1.05
C THR A 664 19.72 10.67 -1.51
N ALA A 665 20.67 10.66 -2.41
CA ALA A 665 21.38 9.46 -2.86
C ALA A 665 22.62 9.24 -2.00
N MET A 666 22.69 8.07 -1.36
CA MET A 666 23.88 7.62 -0.63
C MET A 666 24.61 6.59 -1.49
N ALA A 667 25.95 6.71 -1.59
CA ALA A 667 26.79 5.78 -2.34
C ALA A 667 28.18 5.70 -1.72
N LEU A 668 29.00 4.75 -2.16
CA LEU A 668 30.42 4.68 -1.81
C LEU A 668 31.22 5.79 -2.50
N PRO A 669 32.37 6.22 -1.93
CA PRO A 669 33.25 7.22 -2.52
C PRO A 669 33.63 6.86 -3.97
N GLY A 670 33.58 7.85 -4.87
CA GLY A 670 33.86 7.66 -6.30
C GLY A 670 32.64 7.60 -7.20
N ALA A 671 31.43 7.39 -6.65
CA ALA A 671 30.16 7.46 -7.38
C ALA A 671 29.77 8.89 -7.75
N GLN A 672 30.37 9.91 -7.11
CA GLN A 672 30.08 11.31 -7.38
C GLN A 672 30.52 11.73 -8.79
N ALA A 673 29.70 12.50 -9.49
CA ALA A 673 30.16 13.24 -10.66
C ALA A 673 31.33 14.10 -10.24
N GLN A 674 32.50 13.92 -10.85
CA GLN A 674 33.62 14.87 -10.66
C GLN A 674 33.05 16.25 -11.00
N SER A 675 32.96 17.14 -10.01
CA SER A 675 32.58 18.52 -10.24
C SER A 675 33.54 19.07 -11.33
N SER A 676 33.04 19.24 -12.55
CA SER A 676 33.76 19.94 -13.59
C SER A 676 33.98 21.34 -13.04
N GLY A 677 35.20 21.57 -12.51
CA GLY A 677 35.65 22.88 -12.04
C GLY A 677 35.45 23.88 -13.18
N GLY A 678 34.35 24.63 -13.10
CA GLY A 678 34.08 25.73 -13.99
C GLY A 678 35.10 26.84 -13.72
N HIS A 679 35.88 27.14 -14.70
CA HIS A 679 36.61 28.39 -14.79
C HIS A 679 35.70 29.50 -15.28
#